data_7db5e67ad8b74248d43aaa77562a5830
#
_entry.id   7db5e67ad8b74248d43aaa77562a5830
#
_cell.length_a   1.000
_cell.length_b   1.000
_cell.length_c   1.000
_cell.angle_alpha   90.00
_cell.angle_beta   90.00
_cell.angle_gamma   90.00
#
_symmetry.space_group_name_H-M   'P 1'
#
loop_
_entity.id
_entity.type
_entity.pdbx_description
1 polymer ?
#
loop_
_entity_poly.entity_id
_entity_poly.type
_entity_poly.pdbx_seq_one_letter_code
_entity_poly.pdbx_strand_id
1 'polypeptide(L)'
;MAEKTIALLGQPNSGKSTLFNGLTGSRQHVGNWPGKTVERKDGFFSYNDVTYKIVDLPGTYSLSANSDEEVVTRNYISSGEANLVCILADASQLNRSLFMLADYAGIHVPVVLLLNMMDIAEGQGKKINVAGLQKSLGIPVVPMVAADKKQYQPFFNLLENLEKRASFLNATKLEQLCRKNIGDEYSAILELLPKQGIEIYSASWLAEKLLEQDKLALSFVQGKTEPGIFEKIKSLISCVKDGNLRTADCKFKWIDTLIQENVTSSKKKTSRSRFDKAATSKRWGKPIAIGMIVLGLICSMLIGMPLMELVGALISGISTPLANWLLSVGVASVIVSLLCNAVLTAVTFALQMACYVFGISLVFGFMEDIGYMARISYVFDNTMTKLGLQGKAIMPFLVSFGCNIGGVTGTRVIDSWGQRILTIALSWVVPCASTWGVVGLISGTFFGGKAVFVILSLFAVAFLHIYITYKIFGRSLNKENDRTGLIMELPPYHKPHWKTLLGSVFNKMGSVLKRALSIIICISVIFWLLSYTPDGNVTNSIIYRIGTFIEPVTMFFGLPWQLFMAFVASAMGKESALGVMASLFNTAGIWGAIEGTSAVDTAALSTNLLSTISQPEALAFLFAFFFNMPCLMALAATAQETHSMKWTVRIALYYILSALILATIAYHVGCVIF
;
A
#
# COMPACT_ATOMS: atom_id res chain seq x y z
N MET A 1 15.76 -36.26 -10.84
CA MET A 1 16.68 -35.12 -10.64
C MET A 1 16.59 -34.68 -9.19
N ALA A 2 17.70 -34.53 -8.51
CA ALA A 2 17.67 -34.05 -7.12
C ALA A 2 17.25 -32.56 -7.12
N GLU A 3 16.11 -32.26 -6.51
CA GLU A 3 15.61 -30.90 -6.35
C GLU A 3 16.30 -30.30 -5.11
N LYS A 4 17.05 -29.20 -5.30
CA LYS A 4 17.70 -28.48 -4.19
C LYS A 4 16.92 -27.20 -3.91
N THR A 5 16.52 -26.99 -2.66
CA THR A 5 15.73 -25.83 -2.25
C THR A 5 16.63 -24.72 -1.70
N ILE A 6 16.50 -23.51 -2.23
CA ILE A 6 17.20 -22.30 -1.81
C ILE A 6 16.18 -21.33 -1.21
N ALA A 7 16.41 -20.85 -0.01
CA ALA A 7 15.62 -19.81 0.62
C ALA A 7 16.31 -18.45 0.48
N LEU A 8 15.60 -17.45 -0.03
CA LEU A 8 16.07 -16.06 -0.05
C LEU A 8 15.60 -15.32 1.19
N LEU A 9 16.53 -14.84 1.98
CA LEU A 9 16.32 -14.05 3.18
C LEU A 9 16.96 -12.67 3.01
N GLY A 10 16.35 -11.63 3.54
CA GLY A 10 16.93 -10.29 3.51
C GLY A 10 15.94 -9.23 3.95
N GLN A 11 16.48 -8.08 4.28
CA GLN A 11 15.68 -6.94 4.69
C GLN A 11 14.80 -6.43 3.53
N PRO A 12 13.70 -5.74 3.84
CA PRO A 12 12.94 -5.01 2.82
C PRO A 12 13.89 -4.09 2.01
N ASN A 13 13.69 -4.03 0.71
CA ASN A 13 14.49 -3.25 -0.25
C ASN A 13 15.95 -3.71 -0.45
N SER A 14 16.37 -4.85 0.06
CA SER A 14 17.70 -5.43 -0.22
C SER A 14 17.89 -5.92 -1.66
N GLY A 15 16.83 -5.88 -2.50
CA GLY A 15 16.84 -6.37 -3.87
C GLY A 15 16.46 -7.86 -4.01
N LYS A 16 15.86 -8.45 -2.96
CA LYS A 16 15.46 -9.86 -2.89
C LYS A 16 14.50 -10.24 -4.02
N SER A 17 13.40 -9.51 -4.21
CA SER A 17 12.43 -9.77 -5.28
C SER A 17 13.02 -9.53 -6.68
N THR A 18 14.00 -8.63 -6.81
CA THR A 18 14.72 -8.41 -8.08
C THR A 18 15.54 -9.63 -8.45
N LEU A 19 16.29 -10.20 -7.50
CA LEU A 19 17.05 -11.42 -7.69
C LEU A 19 16.13 -12.61 -7.97
N PHE A 20 15.07 -12.78 -7.20
CA PHE A 20 14.06 -13.83 -7.39
C PHE A 20 13.50 -13.80 -8.81
N ASN A 21 13.01 -12.65 -9.27
CA ASN A 21 12.47 -12.47 -10.62
C ASN A 21 13.55 -12.66 -11.70
N GLY A 22 14.77 -12.25 -11.41
CA GLY A 22 15.93 -12.42 -12.32
C GLY A 22 16.27 -13.89 -12.58
N LEU A 23 16.16 -14.73 -11.54
CA LEU A 23 16.45 -16.17 -11.59
C LEU A 23 15.28 -16.97 -12.16
N THR A 24 14.05 -16.71 -11.72
CA THR A 24 12.87 -17.53 -12.05
C THR A 24 12.17 -17.10 -13.34
N GLY A 25 12.30 -15.84 -13.73
CA GLY A 25 11.58 -15.29 -14.89
C GLY A 25 10.05 -15.43 -14.72
N SER A 26 9.40 -16.15 -15.68
CA SER A 26 7.95 -16.42 -15.64
C SER A 26 7.57 -17.69 -14.86
N ARG A 27 8.54 -18.46 -14.37
CA ARG A 27 8.34 -19.74 -13.67
C ARG A 27 8.19 -19.54 -12.17
N GLN A 28 7.15 -18.84 -11.76
CA GLN A 28 6.88 -18.55 -10.33
C GLN A 28 5.43 -18.89 -9.97
N HIS A 29 5.25 -19.35 -8.75
CA HIS A 29 3.95 -19.59 -8.12
C HIS A 29 3.78 -18.62 -6.96
N VAL A 30 2.62 -17.98 -6.90
CA VAL A 30 2.28 -17.02 -5.85
C VAL A 30 1.09 -17.56 -5.07
N GLY A 31 1.22 -17.63 -3.78
CA GLY A 31 0.17 -18.06 -2.84
C GLY A 31 0.33 -17.38 -1.49
N ASN A 32 -0.33 -17.89 -0.47
CA ASN A 32 -0.13 -17.43 0.90
C ASN A 32 0.52 -18.53 1.73
N TRP A 33 1.27 -18.13 2.75
CA TRP A 33 1.77 -19.09 3.74
C TRP A 33 0.60 -19.75 4.48
N PRO A 34 0.65 -21.07 4.75
CA PRO A 34 -0.45 -21.78 5.41
C PRO A 34 -0.88 -21.11 6.72
N GLY A 35 -2.17 -20.77 6.82
CA GLY A 35 -2.74 -20.15 8.02
C GLY A 35 -2.32 -18.70 8.31
N LYS A 36 -1.65 -18.03 7.35
CA LYS A 36 -1.20 -16.65 7.48
C LYS A 36 -1.63 -15.80 6.27
N THR A 37 -1.71 -14.49 6.48
CA THR A 37 -2.01 -13.51 5.39
C THR A 37 -0.76 -13.06 4.64
N VAL A 38 0.37 -13.70 4.91
CA VAL A 38 1.68 -13.37 4.33
C VAL A 38 1.82 -14.07 2.98
N GLU A 39 2.24 -13.32 1.95
CA GLU A 39 2.43 -13.83 0.59
C GLU A 39 3.64 -14.78 0.51
N ARG A 40 3.48 -15.91 -0.18
CA ARG A 40 4.51 -16.89 -0.49
C ARG A 40 4.79 -16.88 -1.98
N LYS A 41 6.07 -16.80 -2.35
CA LYS A 41 6.52 -16.89 -3.74
C LYS A 41 7.54 -18.01 -3.87
N ASP A 42 7.18 -19.02 -4.62
CA ASP A 42 8.05 -20.13 -4.99
C ASP A 42 8.35 -20.04 -6.50
N GLY A 43 9.57 -20.35 -6.90
CA GLY A 43 9.96 -20.35 -8.30
C GLY A 43 11.01 -21.43 -8.57
N PHE A 44 11.24 -21.70 -9.86
CA PHE A 44 12.18 -22.70 -10.30
C PHE A 44 13.13 -22.11 -11.34
N PHE A 45 14.39 -22.48 -11.24
CA PHE A 45 15.38 -22.23 -12.29
C PHE A 45 16.28 -23.45 -12.46
N SER A 46 16.87 -23.61 -13.65
CA SER A 46 17.77 -24.73 -13.94
C SER A 46 19.15 -24.19 -14.29
N TYR A 47 20.17 -24.83 -13.73
CA TYR A 47 21.56 -24.55 -14.04
C TYR A 47 22.35 -25.85 -14.01
N ASN A 48 23.11 -26.14 -15.09
CA ASN A 48 23.91 -27.37 -15.28
C ASN A 48 23.12 -28.65 -14.94
N ASP A 49 21.96 -28.84 -15.58
CA ASP A 49 21.08 -30.01 -15.44
C ASP A 49 20.52 -30.26 -14.02
N VAL A 50 20.76 -29.35 -13.09
CA VAL A 50 20.15 -29.36 -11.75
C VAL A 50 19.02 -28.36 -11.69
N THR A 51 17.86 -28.81 -11.20
CA THR A 51 16.72 -27.93 -10.94
C THR A 51 16.75 -27.44 -9.50
N TYR A 52 16.73 -26.12 -9.35
CA TYR A 52 16.70 -25.45 -8.06
C TYR A 52 15.31 -24.87 -7.84
N LYS A 53 14.73 -25.21 -6.70
CA LYS A 53 13.56 -24.52 -6.18
C LYS A 53 14.04 -23.31 -5.36
N ILE A 54 13.48 -22.15 -5.62
CA ILE A 54 13.80 -20.94 -4.87
C ILE A 54 12.54 -20.43 -4.19
N VAL A 55 12.65 -20.12 -2.90
CA VAL A 55 11.56 -19.64 -2.06
C VAL A 55 11.90 -18.23 -1.59
N ASP A 56 11.05 -17.26 -1.96
CA ASP A 56 11.19 -15.87 -1.51
C ASP A 56 10.56 -15.72 -0.12
N LEU A 57 11.38 -15.65 0.92
CA LEU A 57 10.90 -15.43 2.29
C LEU A 57 10.48 -13.97 2.46
N PRO A 58 9.51 -13.67 3.34
CA PRO A 58 9.12 -12.30 3.65
C PRO A 58 10.32 -11.44 4.02
N GLY A 59 10.27 -10.15 3.64
CA GLY A 59 11.32 -9.20 4.01
C GLY A 59 11.24 -8.84 5.49
N THR A 60 12.24 -9.24 6.27
CA THR A 60 12.27 -9.04 7.72
C THR A 60 13.55 -8.32 8.15
N TYR A 61 13.50 -7.64 9.29
CA TYR A 61 14.68 -6.98 9.86
C TYR A 61 15.41 -7.85 10.87
N SER A 62 14.71 -8.80 11.48
CA SER A 62 15.21 -9.74 12.46
C SER A 62 14.55 -11.11 12.31
N LEU A 63 15.02 -12.10 13.06
CA LEU A 63 14.40 -13.42 13.19
C LEU A 63 13.66 -13.56 14.55
N SER A 64 13.39 -12.45 15.24
CA SER A 64 12.58 -12.44 16.46
C SER A 64 11.09 -12.53 16.13
N ALA A 65 10.30 -13.17 17.00
CA ALA A 65 8.87 -13.43 16.73
C ALA A 65 7.97 -12.21 17.03
N ASN A 66 8.28 -11.05 16.43
CA ASN A 66 7.56 -9.80 16.66
C ASN A 66 6.49 -9.53 15.59
N SER A 67 6.64 -10.09 14.39
CA SER A 67 5.70 -9.97 13.27
C SER A 67 5.35 -11.31 12.67
N ASP A 68 4.25 -11.40 11.93
CA ASP A 68 3.86 -12.63 11.23
C ASP A 68 4.89 -13.04 10.18
N GLU A 69 5.54 -12.06 9.52
CA GLU A 69 6.61 -12.26 8.55
C GLU A 69 7.85 -12.91 9.19
N GLU A 70 8.26 -12.43 10.37
CA GLU A 70 9.39 -12.96 11.12
C GLU A 70 9.11 -14.38 11.61
N VAL A 71 7.89 -14.64 12.11
CA VAL A 71 7.45 -15.99 12.52
C VAL A 71 7.46 -16.96 11.34
N VAL A 72 6.93 -16.56 10.18
CA VAL A 72 6.91 -17.39 8.96
C VAL A 72 8.32 -17.70 8.49
N THR A 73 9.19 -16.70 8.43
CA THR A 73 10.59 -16.83 8.01
C THR A 73 11.34 -17.80 8.91
N ARG A 74 11.21 -17.65 10.23
CA ARG A 74 11.86 -18.52 11.20
C ARG A 74 11.35 -19.96 11.13
N ASN A 75 10.03 -20.16 11.07
CA ASN A 75 9.43 -21.48 10.95
C ASN A 75 9.88 -22.20 9.67
N TYR A 76 10.02 -21.46 8.55
CA TYR A 76 10.51 -22.06 7.32
C TYR A 76 11.97 -22.47 7.41
N ILE A 77 12.82 -21.65 8.03
CA ILE A 77 14.24 -22.02 8.25
C ILE A 77 14.34 -23.25 9.15
N SER A 78 13.49 -23.35 10.18
CA SER A 78 13.48 -24.48 11.12
C SER A 78 12.83 -25.74 10.56
N SER A 79 12.05 -25.68 9.48
CA SER A 79 11.41 -26.86 8.89
C SER A 79 12.39 -27.82 8.24
N GLY A 80 13.62 -27.38 7.93
CA GLY A 80 14.62 -28.17 7.24
C GLY A 80 14.38 -28.33 5.73
N GLU A 81 13.36 -27.63 5.17
CA GLU A 81 13.08 -27.65 3.73
C GLU A 81 14.19 -26.97 2.90
N ALA A 82 14.87 -25.97 3.47
CA ALA A 82 15.93 -25.24 2.78
C ALA A 82 17.27 -25.96 2.88
N ASN A 83 17.86 -26.33 1.75
CA ASN A 83 19.22 -26.85 1.68
C ASN A 83 20.27 -25.74 1.81
N LEU A 84 19.91 -24.51 1.42
CA LEU A 84 20.76 -23.34 1.49
C LEU A 84 19.93 -22.11 1.76
N VAL A 85 20.39 -21.25 2.67
CA VAL A 85 19.84 -19.92 2.92
C VAL A 85 20.74 -18.87 2.29
N CYS A 86 20.20 -18.05 1.40
CA CYS A 86 20.92 -16.92 0.78
C CYS A 86 20.45 -15.63 1.47
N ILE A 87 21.32 -15.02 2.26
CA ILE A 87 21.04 -13.74 2.92
C ILE A 87 21.49 -12.59 2.01
N LEU A 88 20.55 -11.78 1.55
CA LEU A 88 20.84 -10.58 0.76
C LEU A 88 21.09 -9.38 1.68
N ALA A 89 22.26 -8.78 1.53
CA ALA A 89 22.64 -7.56 2.22
C ALA A 89 22.91 -6.43 1.21
N ASP A 90 22.39 -5.25 1.52
CA ASP A 90 22.68 -4.02 0.77
C ASP A 90 24.10 -3.54 1.12
N ALA A 91 25.01 -3.63 0.17
CA ALA A 91 26.40 -3.19 0.32
C ALA A 91 26.53 -1.68 0.59
N SER A 92 25.57 -0.89 0.13
CA SER A 92 25.55 0.56 0.35
C SER A 92 25.21 0.93 1.81
N GLN A 93 24.52 0.02 2.53
CA GLN A 93 24.09 0.17 3.93
C GLN A 93 24.47 -1.05 4.79
N LEU A 94 25.70 -1.46 4.69
CA LEU A 94 26.17 -2.74 5.21
C LEU A 94 25.98 -2.87 6.74
N ASN A 95 26.18 -1.80 7.52
CA ASN A 95 25.99 -1.80 8.97
C ASN A 95 24.62 -2.35 9.38
N ARG A 96 23.60 -1.97 8.64
CA ARG A 96 22.23 -2.37 8.94
C ARG A 96 21.90 -3.73 8.33
N SER A 97 22.31 -3.96 7.09
CA SER A 97 21.98 -5.18 6.37
C SER A 97 22.60 -6.41 6.99
N LEU A 98 23.76 -6.28 7.64
CA LEU A 98 24.41 -7.35 8.38
C LEU A 98 23.70 -7.70 9.70
N PHE A 99 22.73 -6.89 10.17
CA PHE A 99 21.99 -7.22 11.40
C PHE A 99 21.21 -8.53 11.25
N MET A 100 20.60 -8.77 10.08
CA MET A 100 19.95 -10.05 9.77
C MET A 100 20.94 -11.21 9.84
N LEU A 101 22.17 -11.02 9.35
CA LEU A 101 23.22 -12.04 9.44
C LEU A 101 23.66 -12.27 10.88
N ALA A 102 23.77 -11.22 11.69
CA ALA A 102 24.08 -11.35 13.11
C ALA A 102 22.97 -12.09 13.86
N ASP A 103 21.73 -11.86 13.50
CA ASP A 103 20.57 -12.53 14.10
C ASP A 103 20.43 -13.99 13.63
N TYR A 104 21.04 -14.33 12.50
CA TYR A 104 21.16 -15.70 11.99
C TYR A 104 22.32 -16.49 12.64
N ALA A 105 23.26 -15.79 13.29
CA ALA A 105 24.45 -16.39 13.86
C ALA A 105 24.10 -17.42 14.96
N GLY A 106 24.45 -18.67 14.75
CA GLY A 106 24.11 -19.79 15.65
C GLY A 106 22.93 -20.64 15.16
N ILE A 107 22.44 -20.42 13.95
CA ILE A 107 21.52 -21.34 13.28
C ILE A 107 22.33 -22.29 12.40
N HIS A 108 22.15 -23.58 12.59
CA HIS A 108 22.91 -24.66 11.92
C HIS A 108 22.25 -25.07 10.58
N VAL A 109 21.96 -24.09 9.72
CA VAL A 109 21.55 -24.31 8.33
C VAL A 109 22.58 -23.61 7.43
N PRO A 110 23.05 -24.24 6.34
CA PRO A 110 24.05 -23.65 5.46
C PRO A 110 23.63 -22.29 4.92
N VAL A 111 24.57 -21.33 4.93
CA VAL A 111 24.26 -19.94 4.57
C VAL A 111 25.31 -19.33 3.66
N VAL A 112 24.85 -18.44 2.76
CA VAL A 112 25.67 -17.63 1.87
C VAL A 112 25.24 -16.16 2.00
N LEU A 113 26.20 -15.27 2.04
CA LEU A 113 25.96 -13.82 2.02
C LEU A 113 26.06 -13.30 0.59
N LEU A 114 24.97 -12.76 0.07
CA LEU A 114 24.90 -12.07 -1.21
C LEU A 114 24.98 -10.56 -0.97
N LEU A 115 26.08 -9.92 -1.36
CA LEU A 115 26.27 -8.47 -1.26
C LEU A 115 25.70 -7.83 -2.52
N ASN A 116 24.48 -7.34 -2.42
CA ASN A 116 23.80 -6.66 -3.51
C ASN A 116 24.08 -5.14 -3.50
N MET A 117 23.77 -4.46 -4.60
CA MET A 117 23.96 -3.00 -4.75
C MET A 117 25.43 -2.57 -4.62
N MET A 118 26.35 -3.41 -5.10
CA MET A 118 27.78 -3.08 -5.08
C MET A 118 28.12 -1.83 -5.88
N ASP A 119 27.42 -1.60 -6.98
CA ASP A 119 27.49 -0.39 -7.80
C ASP A 119 27.16 0.90 -7.02
N ILE A 120 26.14 0.83 -6.17
CA ILE A 120 25.76 1.96 -5.31
C ILE A 120 26.82 2.18 -4.22
N ALA A 121 27.32 1.11 -3.60
CA ALA A 121 28.36 1.20 -2.58
C ALA A 121 29.66 1.82 -3.14
N GLU A 122 30.08 1.38 -4.32
CA GLU A 122 31.25 1.95 -5.03
C GLU A 122 30.99 3.42 -5.41
N GLY A 123 29.80 3.76 -5.90
CA GLY A 123 29.39 5.14 -6.17
C GLY A 123 29.43 6.05 -4.92
N GLN A 124 29.25 5.49 -3.73
CA GLN A 124 29.40 6.16 -2.43
C GLN A 124 30.87 6.24 -1.96
N GLY A 125 31.82 5.69 -2.72
CA GLY A 125 33.23 5.64 -2.34
C GLY A 125 33.56 4.60 -1.27
N LYS A 126 32.69 3.59 -1.09
CA LYS A 126 32.94 2.44 -0.21
C LYS A 126 33.67 1.37 -0.98
N LYS A 127 34.78 0.88 -0.45
CA LYS A 127 35.49 -0.30 -0.97
C LYS A 127 35.36 -1.41 0.05
N ILE A 128 34.75 -2.51 -0.35
CA ILE A 128 34.47 -3.67 0.51
C ILE A 128 35.46 -4.78 0.17
N ASN A 129 36.21 -5.24 1.16
CA ASN A 129 37.09 -6.39 1.04
C ASN A 129 36.27 -7.68 1.21
N VAL A 130 35.76 -8.20 0.09
CA VAL A 130 34.91 -9.40 0.05
C VAL A 130 35.65 -10.63 0.63
N ALA A 131 36.93 -10.80 0.28
CA ALA A 131 37.74 -11.92 0.77
C ALA A 131 37.98 -11.85 2.29
N GLY A 132 38.18 -10.63 2.81
CA GLY A 132 38.28 -10.38 4.26
C GLY A 132 37.00 -10.70 4.98
N LEU A 133 35.82 -10.26 4.46
CA LEU A 133 34.52 -10.59 5.03
C LEU A 133 34.28 -12.10 5.03
N GLN A 134 34.55 -12.78 3.93
CA GLN A 134 34.43 -14.23 3.84
C GLN A 134 35.27 -14.96 4.89
N LYS A 135 36.50 -14.50 5.11
CA LYS A 135 37.39 -15.08 6.14
C LYS A 135 36.87 -14.82 7.55
N SER A 136 36.39 -13.60 7.81
CA SER A 136 35.86 -13.22 9.15
C SER A 136 34.55 -13.94 9.50
N LEU A 137 33.67 -14.15 8.51
CA LEU A 137 32.38 -14.78 8.69
C LEU A 137 32.41 -16.31 8.59
N GLY A 138 33.44 -16.88 7.91
CA GLY A 138 33.55 -18.31 7.68
C GLY A 138 32.54 -18.87 6.65
N ILE A 139 31.81 -18.02 5.94
CA ILE A 139 30.83 -18.39 4.91
C ILE A 139 31.16 -17.75 3.56
N PRO A 140 30.69 -18.33 2.45
CA PRO A 140 30.85 -17.70 1.14
C PRO A 140 30.18 -16.32 1.07
N VAL A 141 30.87 -15.36 0.46
CA VAL A 141 30.36 -13.99 0.24
C VAL A 141 30.44 -13.71 -1.26
N VAL A 142 29.31 -13.42 -1.87
CA VAL A 142 29.19 -13.19 -3.32
C VAL A 142 28.77 -11.74 -3.58
N PRO A 143 29.64 -10.90 -4.15
CA PRO A 143 29.25 -9.57 -4.59
C PRO A 143 28.42 -9.65 -5.87
N MET A 144 27.36 -8.83 -5.96
CA MET A 144 26.48 -8.82 -7.12
C MET A 144 25.70 -7.51 -7.27
N VAL A 145 25.10 -7.35 -8.44
CA VAL A 145 24.02 -6.37 -8.71
C VAL A 145 22.82 -7.17 -9.22
N ALA A 146 21.80 -7.34 -8.39
CA ALA A 146 20.64 -8.19 -8.66
C ALA A 146 19.85 -7.77 -9.92
N ALA A 147 19.97 -6.53 -10.37
CA ALA A 147 19.38 -6.04 -11.62
C ALA A 147 20.17 -6.47 -12.88
N ASP A 148 21.43 -6.89 -12.74
CA ASP A 148 22.30 -7.27 -13.85
C ASP A 148 22.56 -8.78 -13.87
N LYS A 149 21.87 -9.49 -14.74
CA LYS A 149 22.00 -10.95 -14.90
C LYS A 149 23.40 -11.42 -15.27
N LYS A 150 24.23 -10.54 -15.87
CA LYS A 150 25.62 -10.89 -16.23
C LYS A 150 26.48 -11.14 -14.99
N GLN A 151 26.11 -10.59 -13.85
CA GLN A 151 26.82 -10.75 -12.58
C GLN A 151 26.38 -11.95 -11.75
N TYR A 152 25.50 -12.81 -12.27
CA TYR A 152 25.05 -14.01 -11.54
C TYR A 152 26.04 -15.18 -11.60
N GLN A 153 27.04 -15.15 -12.51
CA GLN A 153 27.97 -16.25 -12.69
C GLN A 153 28.71 -16.68 -11.41
N PRO A 154 29.20 -15.77 -10.54
CA PRO A 154 29.82 -16.16 -9.26
C PRO A 154 28.85 -16.90 -8.32
N PHE A 155 27.56 -16.55 -8.33
CA PHE A 155 26.53 -17.25 -7.58
C PHE A 155 26.28 -18.66 -8.16
N PHE A 156 26.18 -18.80 -9.46
CA PHE A 156 26.02 -20.11 -10.11
C PHE A 156 27.22 -21.02 -9.86
N ASN A 157 28.45 -20.53 -9.95
CA ASN A 157 29.67 -21.29 -9.66
C ASN A 157 29.70 -21.78 -8.19
N LEU A 158 29.07 -21.04 -7.28
CA LEU A 158 28.94 -21.46 -5.89
C LEU A 158 27.93 -22.61 -5.75
N LEU A 159 26.82 -22.57 -6.50
CA LEU A 159 25.80 -23.61 -6.47
C LEU A 159 26.33 -24.98 -6.96
N GLU A 160 27.24 -25.00 -7.94
CA GLU A 160 27.91 -26.24 -8.41
C GLU A 160 28.68 -26.95 -7.31
N ASN A 161 29.29 -26.19 -6.42
CA ASN A 161 30.13 -26.68 -5.34
C ASN A 161 29.47 -26.62 -3.96
N LEU A 162 28.13 -26.59 -3.93
CA LEU A 162 27.35 -26.33 -2.73
C LEU A 162 27.70 -27.32 -1.61
N GLU A 163 27.84 -28.61 -1.92
CA GLU A 163 28.14 -29.66 -0.94
C GLU A 163 29.53 -29.52 -0.31
N LYS A 164 30.49 -28.97 -1.08
CA LYS A 164 31.88 -28.77 -0.60
C LYS A 164 32.08 -27.40 0.08
N ARG A 165 31.23 -26.43 -0.19
CA ARG A 165 31.37 -25.03 0.27
C ARG A 165 30.27 -24.58 1.21
N ALA A 166 29.24 -25.40 1.43
CA ALA A 166 28.22 -25.09 2.43
C ALA A 166 28.89 -25.02 3.83
N SER A 167 28.80 -23.84 4.43
CA SER A 167 29.42 -23.59 5.72
C SER A 167 28.42 -22.85 6.63
N PHE A 168 28.67 -23.02 7.92
CA PHE A 168 27.87 -22.34 8.96
C PHE A 168 28.54 -21.04 9.36
N LEU A 169 27.73 -20.05 9.71
CA LEU A 169 28.24 -18.76 10.14
C LEU A 169 29.04 -18.88 11.45
N ASN A 170 30.25 -18.32 11.46
CA ASN A 170 31.09 -18.31 12.66
C ASN A 170 30.58 -17.28 13.68
N ALA A 171 29.92 -17.79 14.73
CA ALA A 171 29.33 -16.96 15.79
C ALA A 171 30.27 -16.74 16.99
N THR A 172 31.49 -17.31 17.02
CA THR A 172 32.38 -17.31 18.19
C THR A 172 32.70 -15.92 18.71
N LYS A 173 33.00 -14.96 17.80
CA LYS A 173 33.29 -13.58 18.21
C LYS A 173 32.05 -12.89 18.79
N LEU A 174 30.85 -13.16 18.26
CA LEU A 174 29.58 -12.60 18.76
C LEU A 174 29.30 -13.16 20.19
N GLU A 175 29.43 -14.47 20.38
CA GLU A 175 29.27 -15.09 21.70
C GLU A 175 30.22 -14.50 22.74
N GLN A 176 31.50 -14.31 22.40
CA GLN A 176 32.48 -13.68 23.28
C GLN A 176 32.08 -12.24 23.66
N LEU A 177 31.56 -11.46 22.70
CA LEU A 177 31.04 -10.13 22.96
C LEU A 177 29.81 -10.12 23.86
N CYS A 178 28.90 -11.10 23.68
CA CYS A 178 27.74 -11.26 24.55
C CYS A 178 28.16 -11.65 25.99
N ARG A 179 29.09 -12.58 26.14
CA ARG A 179 29.64 -12.94 27.46
C ARG A 179 30.27 -11.73 28.19
N LYS A 180 31.00 -10.90 27.45
CA LYS A 180 31.64 -9.69 27.99
C LYS A 180 30.66 -8.58 28.37
N ASN A 181 29.64 -8.33 27.54
CA ASN A 181 28.76 -7.17 27.69
C ASN A 181 27.51 -7.45 28.53
N ILE A 182 26.98 -8.68 28.53
CA ILE A 182 25.81 -9.07 29.30
C ILE A 182 26.24 -9.62 30.69
N GLY A 183 27.36 -10.36 30.75
CA GLY A 183 27.97 -10.78 31.99
C GLY A 183 27.59 -12.19 32.42
N ASP A 184 27.53 -12.37 33.77
CA ASP A 184 27.38 -13.67 34.39
C ASP A 184 26.03 -14.34 34.11
N GLU A 185 24.97 -13.55 33.93
CA GLU A 185 23.62 -14.06 33.64
C GLU A 185 23.56 -14.76 32.27
N TYR A 186 24.21 -14.20 31.25
CA TYR A 186 24.31 -14.85 29.93
C TYR A 186 25.11 -16.16 30.03
N SER A 187 26.21 -16.17 30.78
CA SER A 187 27.02 -17.34 30.96
C SER A 187 26.28 -18.44 31.73
N ALA A 188 25.51 -18.06 32.74
CA ALA A 188 24.69 -19.00 33.52
C ALA A 188 23.56 -19.61 32.66
N ILE A 189 22.93 -18.84 31.79
CA ILE A 189 21.92 -19.37 30.84
C ILE A 189 22.57 -20.37 29.87
N LEU A 190 23.76 -20.06 29.35
CA LEU A 190 24.49 -20.96 28.46
C LEU A 190 24.87 -22.29 29.13
N GLU A 191 25.21 -22.29 30.41
CA GLU A 191 25.54 -23.52 31.18
C GLU A 191 24.31 -24.39 31.42
N LEU A 192 23.11 -23.79 31.50
CA LEU A 192 21.86 -24.53 31.69
C LEU A 192 21.32 -25.11 30.38
N LEU A 193 21.76 -24.61 29.23
CA LEU A 193 21.36 -25.09 27.90
C LEU A 193 22.30 -26.23 27.45
N PRO A 194 21.83 -27.22 26.66
CA PRO A 194 22.68 -28.25 26.07
C PRO A 194 23.81 -27.63 25.24
N LYS A 195 25.05 -28.03 25.46
CA LYS A 195 26.24 -27.50 24.77
C LYS A 195 26.15 -27.60 23.24
N GLN A 196 25.47 -28.61 22.71
CA GLN A 196 25.26 -28.82 21.30
C GLN A 196 24.10 -27.99 20.75
N GLY A 197 23.39 -27.26 21.60
CA GLY A 197 22.14 -26.58 21.24
C GLY A 197 20.94 -27.52 21.22
N ILE A 198 19.83 -27.06 20.66
CA ILE A 198 18.59 -27.82 20.50
C ILE A 198 18.18 -27.76 19.04
N GLU A 199 18.14 -28.90 18.36
CA GLU A 199 17.85 -29.03 16.92
C GLU A 199 18.83 -28.18 16.07
N ILE A 200 18.32 -27.22 15.31
CA ILE A 200 19.16 -26.34 14.45
C ILE A 200 19.73 -25.14 15.21
N TYR A 201 19.35 -24.90 16.44
CA TYR A 201 19.72 -23.70 17.19
C TYR A 201 20.85 -23.95 18.16
N SER A 202 21.92 -23.18 18.10
CA SER A 202 23.01 -23.22 19.07
C SER A 202 22.55 -22.71 20.43
N ALA A 203 23.29 -23.11 21.50
CA ALA A 203 23.02 -22.63 22.83
C ALA A 203 23.16 -21.10 22.97
N SER A 204 24.13 -20.50 22.25
CA SER A 204 24.32 -19.04 22.22
C SER A 204 23.16 -18.33 21.60
N TRP A 205 22.64 -18.82 20.47
CA TRP A 205 21.46 -18.23 19.82
C TRP A 205 20.20 -18.31 20.69
N LEU A 206 19.99 -19.47 21.33
CA LEU A 206 18.86 -19.65 22.25
C LEU A 206 18.98 -18.72 23.46
N ALA A 207 20.16 -18.56 24.05
CA ALA A 207 20.40 -17.66 25.17
C ALA A 207 20.11 -16.20 24.81
N GLU A 208 20.52 -15.74 23.60
CA GLU A 208 20.21 -14.42 23.10
C GLU A 208 18.69 -14.23 22.95
N LYS A 209 17.97 -15.16 22.29
CA LYS A 209 16.52 -15.07 22.08
C LYS A 209 15.72 -15.16 23.39
N LEU A 210 16.20 -15.91 24.36
CA LEU A 210 15.60 -15.96 25.70
C LEU A 210 15.76 -14.64 26.44
N LEU A 211 16.91 -13.97 26.34
CA LEU A 211 17.14 -12.64 26.91
C LEU A 211 16.32 -11.55 26.17
N GLU A 212 16.07 -11.73 24.89
CA GLU A 212 15.17 -10.90 24.09
C GLU A 212 13.68 -11.11 24.47
N GLN A 213 13.37 -12.07 25.34
CA GLN A 213 12.02 -12.50 25.72
C GLN A 213 11.18 -12.94 24.51
N ASP A 214 11.82 -13.57 23.54
CA ASP A 214 11.17 -14.09 22.34
C ASP A 214 10.20 -15.22 22.71
N LYS A 215 8.91 -15.02 22.40
CA LYS A 215 7.83 -15.94 22.79
C LYS A 215 7.99 -17.35 22.20
N LEU A 216 8.47 -17.44 20.96
CA LEU A 216 8.69 -18.74 20.30
C LEU A 216 9.89 -19.45 20.91
N ALA A 217 10.98 -18.74 21.20
CA ALA A 217 12.14 -19.33 21.84
C ALA A 217 11.81 -19.81 23.27
N LEU A 218 11.05 -19.00 24.03
CA LEU A 218 10.58 -19.38 25.36
C LEU A 218 9.73 -20.66 25.31
N SER A 219 8.73 -20.74 24.46
CA SER A 219 7.88 -21.93 24.31
C SER A 219 8.66 -23.15 23.79
N PHE A 220 9.60 -22.94 22.87
CA PHE A 220 10.45 -23.99 22.31
C PHE A 220 11.37 -24.61 23.37
N VAL A 221 12.06 -23.77 24.13
CA VAL A 221 12.95 -24.26 25.22
C VAL A 221 12.13 -24.90 26.32
N GLN A 222 10.98 -24.36 26.70
CA GLN A 222 10.07 -24.96 27.67
C GLN A 222 9.64 -26.37 27.28
N GLY A 223 9.37 -26.62 26.00
CA GLY A 223 8.94 -27.93 25.51
C GLY A 223 10.06 -28.96 25.36
N LYS A 224 11.32 -28.53 25.37
CA LYS A 224 12.50 -29.37 25.10
C LYS A 224 13.46 -29.55 26.32
N THR A 225 13.24 -28.80 27.39
CA THR A 225 14.07 -28.84 28.61
C THR A 225 13.25 -29.32 29.82
N GLU A 226 13.93 -29.84 30.84
CA GLU A 226 13.26 -30.20 32.08
C GLU A 226 12.63 -28.97 32.76
N PRO A 227 11.44 -29.11 33.37
CA PRO A 227 10.74 -27.99 34.02
C PRO A 227 11.59 -27.23 35.06
N GLY A 228 12.42 -27.93 35.82
CA GLY A 228 13.31 -27.32 36.81
C GLY A 228 14.43 -26.48 36.23
N ILE A 229 14.94 -26.82 35.05
CA ILE A 229 15.94 -26.05 34.32
C ILE A 229 15.28 -24.80 33.71
N PHE A 230 14.09 -24.95 33.13
CA PHE A 230 13.36 -23.81 32.52
C PHE A 230 13.01 -22.74 33.57
N GLU A 231 12.56 -23.11 34.76
CA GLU A 231 12.27 -22.14 35.83
C GLU A 231 13.53 -21.38 36.29
N LYS A 232 14.69 -22.05 36.35
CA LYS A 232 15.97 -21.37 36.62
C LYS A 232 16.33 -20.38 35.52
N ILE A 233 16.17 -20.76 34.25
CA ILE A 233 16.39 -19.86 33.10
C ILE A 233 15.46 -18.65 33.18
N LYS A 234 14.18 -18.85 33.50
CA LYS A 234 13.20 -17.79 33.64
C LYS A 234 13.53 -16.82 34.76
N SER A 235 14.03 -17.32 35.89
CA SER A 235 14.50 -16.45 36.97
C SER A 235 15.70 -15.59 36.56
N LEU A 236 16.67 -16.17 35.84
CA LEU A 236 17.83 -15.44 35.32
C LEU A 236 17.41 -14.34 34.30
N ILE A 237 16.49 -14.66 33.39
CA ILE A 237 15.96 -13.67 32.42
C ILE A 237 15.32 -12.49 33.15
N SER A 238 14.58 -12.73 34.23
CA SER A 238 13.93 -11.67 35.01
C SER A 238 14.90 -10.73 35.72
N CYS A 239 16.14 -11.18 35.98
CA CYS A 239 17.20 -10.35 36.56
C CYS A 239 17.83 -9.39 35.54
N VAL A 240 17.79 -9.71 34.24
CA VAL A 240 18.40 -8.88 33.19
C VAL A 240 17.45 -7.80 32.77
N LYS A 241 17.70 -6.56 33.19
CA LYS A 241 16.97 -5.39 32.66
C LYS A 241 17.44 -5.09 31.24
N ASP A 242 16.48 -4.76 30.34
CA ASP A 242 16.75 -4.35 28.96
C ASP A 242 17.54 -5.40 28.13
N GLY A 243 17.23 -6.69 28.29
CA GLY A 243 17.91 -7.79 27.60
C GLY A 243 17.94 -7.58 26.07
N ASN A 244 16.84 -7.14 25.49
CA ASN A 244 16.74 -6.78 24.06
C ASN A 244 17.78 -5.72 23.63
N LEU A 245 18.00 -4.69 24.43
CA LEU A 245 18.97 -3.64 24.11
C LEU A 245 20.40 -4.15 24.23
N ARG A 246 20.68 -4.97 25.24
CA ARG A 246 22.02 -5.53 25.46
C ARG A 246 22.42 -6.52 24.37
N THR A 247 21.53 -7.41 23.95
CA THR A 247 21.78 -8.35 22.84
C THR A 247 21.93 -7.60 21.51
N ALA A 248 21.08 -6.60 21.24
CA ALA A 248 21.22 -5.74 20.06
C ALA A 248 22.55 -4.98 20.04
N ASP A 249 23.01 -4.45 21.18
CA ASP A 249 24.31 -3.76 21.31
C ASP A 249 25.48 -4.69 21.00
N CYS A 250 25.40 -5.96 21.43
CA CYS A 250 26.40 -6.98 21.09
C CYS A 250 26.46 -7.23 19.58
N LYS A 251 25.30 -7.39 18.94
CA LYS A 251 25.20 -7.61 17.49
C LYS A 251 25.75 -6.40 16.70
N PHE A 252 25.41 -5.17 17.11
CA PHE A 252 25.95 -3.96 16.46
C PHE A 252 27.45 -3.81 16.65
N LYS A 253 28.00 -4.09 17.85
CA LYS A 253 29.44 -4.06 18.09
C LYS A 253 30.19 -5.09 17.23
N TRP A 254 29.61 -6.29 17.07
CA TRP A 254 30.17 -7.30 16.19
C TRP A 254 30.18 -6.85 14.72
N ILE A 255 29.08 -6.27 14.24
CA ILE A 255 28.96 -5.73 12.90
C ILE A 255 29.95 -4.59 12.68
N ASP A 256 30.06 -3.65 13.63
CA ASP A 256 31.00 -2.54 13.55
C ASP A 256 32.44 -3.03 13.44
N THR A 257 32.83 -4.07 14.18
CA THR A 257 34.14 -4.70 14.07
C THR A 257 34.37 -5.26 12.68
N LEU A 258 33.40 -6.01 12.12
CA LEU A 258 33.48 -6.55 10.76
C LEU A 258 33.65 -5.47 9.71
N ILE A 259 32.94 -4.35 9.86
CA ILE A 259 33.00 -3.22 8.92
C ILE A 259 34.32 -2.47 9.04
N GLN A 260 34.79 -2.21 10.26
CA GLN A 260 36.08 -1.54 10.47
C GLN A 260 37.25 -2.33 9.87
N GLU A 261 37.20 -3.67 9.97
CA GLU A 261 38.22 -4.57 9.42
C GLU A 261 38.16 -4.67 7.88
N ASN A 262 36.96 -4.58 7.25
CA ASN A 262 36.76 -4.99 5.87
C ASN A 262 36.22 -3.90 4.92
N VAL A 263 35.83 -2.74 5.44
CA VAL A 263 35.27 -1.66 4.62
C VAL A 263 36.08 -0.40 4.76
N THR A 264 36.70 0.04 3.65
CA THR A 264 37.35 1.33 3.59
C THR A 264 36.44 2.33 2.93
N SER A 265 36.15 3.42 3.62
CA SER A 265 35.35 4.53 3.09
C SER A 265 36.29 5.68 2.74
N SER A 266 36.38 6.04 1.47
CA SER A 266 37.00 7.31 1.11
C SER A 266 36.12 8.43 1.67
N LYS A 267 36.67 9.38 2.38
CA LYS A 267 36.02 10.51 3.07
C LYS A 267 35.29 11.48 2.11
N LYS A 268 34.55 11.02 1.14
CA LYS A 268 33.45 11.80 0.57
C LYS A 268 32.27 11.64 1.52
N LYS A 269 32.22 12.49 2.56
CA LYS A 269 30.96 12.76 3.26
C LYS A 269 29.95 13.07 2.16
N THR A 270 29.03 12.17 1.89
CA THR A 270 27.82 12.50 1.15
C THR A 270 27.05 13.45 2.04
N SER A 271 27.41 14.75 1.96
CA SER A 271 26.66 15.77 2.68
C SER A 271 25.26 15.71 2.09
N ARG A 272 24.26 15.44 2.93
CA ARG A 272 22.86 15.55 2.53
C ARG A 272 22.70 16.85 1.74
N SER A 273 22.05 16.79 0.59
CA SER A 273 21.84 17.98 -0.23
C SER A 273 21.13 19.06 0.60
N ARG A 274 21.32 20.34 0.25
CA ARG A 274 20.62 21.43 0.95
C ARG A 274 19.11 21.23 0.93
N PHE A 275 18.59 20.69 -0.16
CA PHE A 275 17.18 20.34 -0.30
C PHE A 275 16.77 19.23 0.68
N ASP A 276 17.54 18.14 0.81
CA ASP A 276 17.22 17.03 1.71
C ASP A 276 17.22 17.46 3.18
N LYS A 277 18.17 18.36 3.56
CA LYS A 277 18.18 18.97 4.90
C LYS A 277 16.94 19.84 5.17
N ALA A 278 16.49 20.59 4.17
CA ALA A 278 15.28 21.41 4.28
C ALA A 278 14.02 20.53 4.32
N ALA A 279 13.93 19.54 3.43
CA ALA A 279 12.79 18.63 3.31
C ALA A 279 12.58 17.71 4.53
N THR A 280 13.63 17.43 5.31
CA THR A 280 13.56 16.63 6.55
C THR A 280 13.57 17.48 7.82
N SER A 281 13.58 18.82 7.71
CA SER A 281 13.62 19.73 8.87
C SER A 281 12.27 19.80 9.60
N LYS A 282 12.30 20.02 10.92
CA LYS A 282 11.07 20.19 11.73
C LYS A 282 10.23 21.39 11.29
N ARG A 283 10.86 22.47 10.79
CA ARG A 283 10.19 23.73 10.42
C ARG A 283 9.70 23.73 8.98
N TRP A 284 10.54 23.33 8.02
CA TRP A 284 10.28 23.42 6.59
C TRP A 284 9.82 22.10 5.96
N GLY A 285 10.01 20.97 6.64
CA GLY A 285 9.69 19.66 6.09
C GLY A 285 8.21 19.53 5.69
N LYS A 286 7.26 19.90 6.56
CA LYS A 286 5.82 19.82 6.28
C LYS A 286 5.38 20.73 5.13
N PRO A 287 5.73 22.05 5.11
CA PRO A 287 5.40 22.90 3.98
C PRO A 287 5.96 22.41 2.64
N ILE A 288 7.22 21.96 2.62
CA ILE A 288 7.84 21.42 1.40
C ILE A 288 7.12 20.14 0.96
N ALA A 289 6.80 19.24 1.90
CA ALA A 289 6.08 18.01 1.58
C ALA A 289 4.69 18.29 1.00
N ILE A 290 3.92 19.21 1.61
CA ILE A 290 2.62 19.65 1.08
C ILE A 290 2.76 20.25 -0.31
N GLY A 291 3.74 21.14 -0.51
CA GLY A 291 3.99 21.74 -1.82
C GLY A 291 4.34 20.72 -2.91
N MET A 292 5.16 19.72 -2.58
CA MET A 292 5.48 18.61 -3.50
C MET A 292 4.29 17.72 -3.81
N ILE A 293 3.41 17.49 -2.83
CA ILE A 293 2.18 16.72 -3.03
C ILE A 293 1.24 17.49 -3.98
N VAL A 294 1.01 18.77 -3.72
CA VAL A 294 0.17 19.62 -4.58
C VAL A 294 0.74 19.68 -6.00
N LEU A 295 2.05 19.85 -6.13
CA LEU A 295 2.72 19.80 -7.43
C LEU A 295 2.52 18.44 -8.12
N GLY A 296 2.66 17.34 -7.39
CA GLY A 296 2.42 16.00 -7.89
C GLY A 296 0.98 15.79 -8.39
N LEU A 297 -0.01 16.30 -7.65
CA LEU A 297 -1.41 16.25 -8.07
C LEU A 297 -1.66 17.08 -9.34
N ILE A 298 -1.10 18.29 -9.42
CA ILE A 298 -1.21 19.14 -10.63
C ILE A 298 -0.56 18.43 -11.82
N CYS A 299 0.64 17.90 -11.68
CA CYS A 299 1.31 17.15 -12.75
C CYS A 299 0.51 15.92 -13.19
N SER A 300 -0.10 15.20 -12.22
CA SER A 300 -0.97 14.06 -12.53
C SER A 300 -2.19 14.45 -13.35
N MET A 301 -2.81 15.59 -13.03
CA MET A 301 -3.94 16.13 -13.79
C MET A 301 -3.50 16.58 -15.20
N LEU A 302 -2.37 17.27 -15.32
CA LEU A 302 -1.85 17.72 -16.62
C LEU A 302 -1.55 16.56 -17.58
N ILE A 303 -1.23 15.38 -17.04
CA ILE A 303 -1.02 14.16 -17.85
C ILE A 303 -2.34 13.42 -18.09
N GLY A 304 -3.15 13.26 -17.06
CA GLY A 304 -4.35 12.43 -17.09
C GLY A 304 -5.51 13.05 -17.86
N MET A 305 -5.76 14.37 -17.70
CA MET A 305 -6.92 15.03 -18.31
C MET A 305 -6.86 15.06 -19.86
N PRO A 306 -5.75 15.42 -20.51
CA PRO A 306 -5.70 15.39 -21.97
C PRO A 306 -5.88 13.98 -22.56
N LEU A 307 -5.35 12.96 -21.88
CA LEU A 307 -5.55 11.57 -22.28
C LEU A 307 -7.02 11.14 -22.13
N MET A 308 -7.67 11.58 -21.06
CA MET A 308 -9.08 11.32 -20.81
C MET A 308 -9.98 11.98 -21.89
N GLU A 309 -9.70 13.24 -22.24
CA GLU A 309 -10.41 13.97 -23.31
C GLU A 309 -10.20 13.31 -24.68
N LEU A 310 -8.97 12.91 -24.99
CA LEU A 310 -8.64 12.20 -26.23
C LEU A 310 -9.44 10.90 -26.36
N VAL A 311 -9.48 10.08 -25.31
CA VAL A 311 -10.24 8.82 -25.29
C VAL A 311 -11.74 9.11 -25.43
N GLY A 312 -12.25 10.13 -24.74
CA GLY A 312 -13.63 10.56 -24.85
C GLY A 312 -14.00 10.96 -26.28
N ALA A 313 -13.19 11.81 -26.91
CA ALA A 313 -13.40 12.28 -28.28
C ALA A 313 -13.31 11.13 -29.31
N LEU A 314 -12.38 10.20 -29.15
CA LEU A 314 -12.26 9.04 -30.04
C LEU A 314 -13.50 8.14 -29.98
N ILE A 315 -14.02 7.86 -28.79
CA ILE A 315 -15.16 6.95 -28.64
C ILE A 315 -16.47 7.66 -29.02
N SER A 316 -16.65 8.94 -28.68
CA SER A 316 -17.81 9.70 -29.11
C SER A 316 -17.88 9.82 -30.64
N GLY A 317 -16.72 9.97 -31.30
CA GLY A 317 -16.61 9.94 -32.75
C GLY A 317 -17.05 8.62 -33.40
N ILE A 318 -17.05 7.52 -32.65
CA ILE A 318 -17.46 6.18 -33.08
C ILE A 318 -18.93 5.89 -32.71
N SER A 319 -19.39 6.38 -31.54
CA SER A 319 -20.69 6.03 -30.96
C SER A 319 -21.86 6.45 -31.89
N THR A 320 -21.85 7.69 -32.39
CA THR A 320 -22.91 8.22 -33.25
C THR A 320 -23.01 7.51 -34.62
N PRO A 321 -21.90 7.32 -35.38
CA PRO A 321 -21.92 6.52 -36.60
C PRO A 321 -22.37 5.07 -36.36
N LEU A 322 -21.94 4.45 -35.27
CA LEU A 322 -22.30 3.09 -34.90
C LEU A 322 -23.80 2.96 -34.61
N ALA A 323 -24.37 3.90 -33.87
CA ALA A 323 -25.79 3.93 -33.55
C ALA A 323 -26.62 4.08 -34.86
N ASN A 324 -26.24 5.03 -35.74
CA ASN A 324 -26.92 5.23 -37.02
C ASN A 324 -26.80 4.01 -37.94
N TRP A 325 -25.64 3.36 -37.98
CA TRP A 325 -25.45 2.14 -38.76
C TRP A 325 -26.31 0.99 -38.25
N LEU A 326 -26.38 0.76 -36.94
CA LEU A 326 -27.21 -0.30 -36.32
C LEU A 326 -28.71 -0.04 -36.62
N LEU A 327 -29.16 1.19 -36.55
CA LEU A 327 -30.53 1.57 -36.92
C LEU A 327 -30.79 1.33 -38.41
N SER A 328 -29.85 1.63 -39.31
CA SER A 328 -29.99 1.40 -40.74
C SER A 328 -30.08 -0.08 -41.13
N VAL A 329 -29.46 -0.97 -40.33
CA VAL A 329 -29.53 -2.43 -40.50
C VAL A 329 -30.84 -3.01 -39.92
N GLY A 330 -31.67 -2.19 -39.28
CA GLY A 330 -32.98 -2.61 -38.75
C GLY A 330 -32.92 -3.20 -37.33
N VAL A 331 -31.86 -2.94 -36.60
CA VAL A 331 -31.78 -3.37 -35.17
C VAL A 331 -32.76 -2.54 -34.35
N ALA A 332 -33.52 -3.21 -33.47
CA ALA A 332 -34.51 -2.56 -32.59
C ALA A 332 -33.84 -1.41 -31.77
N SER A 333 -34.52 -0.25 -31.71
CA SER A 333 -34.03 0.96 -31.02
C SER A 333 -33.64 0.73 -29.56
N VAL A 334 -34.34 -0.19 -28.89
CA VAL A 334 -34.01 -0.66 -27.50
C VAL A 334 -32.61 -1.28 -27.40
N ILE A 335 -32.27 -2.13 -28.37
CA ILE A 335 -30.96 -2.80 -28.39
C ILE A 335 -29.85 -1.81 -28.74
N VAL A 336 -30.12 -0.89 -29.69
CA VAL A 336 -29.18 0.17 -30.05
C VAL A 336 -28.92 1.06 -28.83
N SER A 337 -29.99 1.47 -28.13
CA SER A 337 -29.88 2.23 -26.88
C SER A 337 -29.09 1.51 -25.81
N LEU A 338 -29.34 0.20 -25.57
CA LEU A 338 -28.57 -0.59 -24.61
C LEU A 338 -27.09 -0.65 -24.96
N LEU A 339 -26.77 -0.91 -26.23
CA LEU A 339 -25.37 -1.07 -26.66
C LEU A 339 -24.62 0.26 -26.67
N CYS A 340 -25.18 1.31 -27.26
CA CYS A 340 -24.51 2.59 -27.41
C CYS A 340 -24.57 3.43 -26.14
N ASN A 341 -25.73 3.51 -25.48
CA ASN A 341 -25.88 4.41 -24.34
C ASN A 341 -25.51 3.76 -22.99
N ALA A 342 -25.69 2.44 -22.82
CA ALA A 342 -25.30 1.80 -21.57
C ALA A 342 -23.90 1.18 -21.64
N VAL A 343 -23.66 0.27 -22.59
CA VAL A 343 -22.43 -0.52 -22.63
C VAL A 343 -21.25 0.32 -23.13
N LEU A 344 -21.40 1.02 -24.25
CA LEU A 344 -20.32 1.82 -24.82
C LEU A 344 -19.93 2.99 -23.90
N THR A 345 -20.90 3.64 -23.28
CA THR A 345 -20.67 4.70 -22.28
C THR A 345 -19.92 4.14 -21.06
N ALA A 346 -20.30 2.96 -20.57
CA ALA A 346 -19.59 2.28 -19.47
C ALA A 346 -18.13 1.98 -19.83
N VAL A 347 -17.86 1.53 -21.06
CA VAL A 347 -16.52 1.28 -21.57
C VAL A 347 -15.72 2.58 -21.67
N THR A 348 -16.35 3.65 -22.21
CA THR A 348 -15.73 4.98 -22.30
C THR A 348 -15.29 5.48 -20.93
N PHE A 349 -16.20 5.42 -19.97
CA PHE A 349 -15.93 5.83 -18.58
C PHE A 349 -14.79 5.02 -17.96
N ALA A 350 -14.80 3.69 -18.12
CA ALA A 350 -13.73 2.84 -17.59
C ALA A 350 -12.35 3.17 -18.19
N LEU A 351 -12.30 3.47 -19.50
CA LEU A 351 -11.05 3.86 -20.18
C LEU A 351 -10.58 5.26 -19.77
N GLN A 352 -11.48 6.22 -19.62
CA GLN A 352 -11.17 7.56 -19.13
C GLN A 352 -10.62 7.50 -17.70
N MET A 353 -11.23 6.71 -16.83
CA MET A 353 -10.72 6.46 -15.46
C MET A 353 -9.34 5.81 -15.48
N ALA A 354 -9.07 4.88 -16.41
CA ALA A 354 -7.75 4.26 -16.54
C ALA A 354 -6.67 5.29 -16.94
N CYS A 355 -6.98 6.24 -17.81
CA CYS A 355 -6.07 7.34 -18.18
C CYS A 355 -5.74 8.23 -16.97
N TYR A 356 -6.73 8.52 -16.14
CA TYR A 356 -6.52 9.29 -14.92
C TYR A 356 -5.66 8.54 -13.90
N VAL A 357 -5.95 7.25 -13.68
CA VAL A 357 -5.14 6.36 -12.81
C VAL A 357 -3.70 6.23 -13.35
N PHE A 358 -3.51 6.25 -14.67
CA PHE A 358 -2.19 6.28 -15.28
C PHE A 358 -1.40 7.52 -14.86
N GLY A 359 -1.97 8.72 -15.00
CA GLY A 359 -1.34 9.98 -14.62
C GLY A 359 -0.90 10.00 -13.15
N ILE A 360 -1.81 9.61 -12.24
CA ILE A 360 -1.53 9.53 -10.80
C ILE A 360 -0.42 8.49 -10.52
N SER A 361 -0.56 7.28 -11.05
CA SER A 361 0.40 6.20 -10.79
C SER A 361 1.79 6.53 -11.33
N LEU A 362 1.88 7.26 -12.45
CA LEU A 362 3.15 7.69 -13.02
C LEU A 362 3.86 8.69 -12.11
N VAL A 363 3.15 9.74 -11.67
CA VAL A 363 3.76 10.82 -10.87
C VAL A 363 4.10 10.33 -9.46
N PHE A 364 3.17 9.66 -8.79
CA PHE A 364 3.43 9.15 -7.43
C PHE A 364 4.42 7.99 -7.45
N GLY A 365 4.36 7.11 -8.46
CA GLY A 365 5.36 6.06 -8.65
C GLY A 365 6.76 6.63 -8.93
N PHE A 366 6.88 7.74 -9.66
CA PHE A 366 8.13 8.47 -9.83
C PHE A 366 8.65 9.02 -8.49
N MET A 367 7.79 9.65 -7.68
CA MET A 367 8.16 10.16 -6.36
C MET A 367 8.60 9.03 -5.41
N GLU A 368 7.98 7.86 -5.52
CA GLU A 368 8.32 6.65 -4.77
C GLU A 368 9.69 6.12 -5.22
N ASP A 369 9.88 5.93 -6.54
CA ASP A 369 11.09 5.37 -7.12
C ASP A 369 12.34 6.22 -6.82
N ILE A 370 12.25 7.55 -6.86
CA ILE A 370 13.36 8.44 -6.46
C ILE A 370 13.61 8.50 -4.94
N GLY A 371 12.75 7.88 -4.11
CA GLY A 371 12.88 7.83 -2.65
C GLY A 371 12.36 9.05 -1.90
N TYR A 372 11.60 9.97 -2.55
CA TYR A 372 11.06 11.15 -1.88
C TYR A 372 9.92 10.81 -0.90
N MET A 373 9.15 9.76 -1.21
CA MET A 373 8.03 9.33 -0.38
C MET A 373 8.46 8.93 1.05
N ALA A 374 9.65 8.37 1.23
CA ALA A 374 10.19 8.07 2.56
C ALA A 374 10.36 9.34 3.41
N ARG A 375 10.76 10.48 2.79
CA ARG A 375 10.88 11.79 3.48
C ARG A 375 9.53 12.31 3.94
N ILE A 376 8.51 12.18 3.10
CA ILE A 376 7.13 12.56 3.47
C ILE A 376 6.69 11.76 4.69
N SER A 377 6.85 10.43 4.65
CA SER A 377 6.50 9.56 5.78
C SER A 377 7.23 9.94 7.07
N TYR A 378 8.52 10.24 6.99
CA TYR A 378 9.32 10.69 8.13
C TYR A 378 8.80 12.01 8.73
N VAL A 379 8.50 12.99 7.88
CA VAL A 379 8.05 14.32 8.32
C VAL A 379 6.65 14.28 8.96
N PHE A 380 5.78 13.41 8.47
CA PHE A 380 4.41 13.25 8.99
C PHE A 380 4.29 12.21 10.09
N ASP A 381 5.34 11.47 10.43
CA ASP A 381 5.29 10.40 11.44
C ASP A 381 4.69 10.87 12.77
N ASN A 382 5.19 11.97 13.34
CA ASN A 382 4.63 12.54 14.57
C ASN A 382 3.13 12.94 14.46
N THR A 383 2.67 13.27 13.26
CA THR A 383 1.25 13.60 13.03
C THR A 383 0.41 12.34 12.95
N MET A 384 0.91 11.30 12.27
CA MET A 384 0.25 10.00 12.16
C MET A 384 0.22 9.26 13.51
N THR A 385 1.27 9.36 14.30
CA THR A 385 1.34 8.75 15.65
C THR A 385 0.25 9.30 16.58
N LYS A 386 -0.13 10.58 16.46
CA LYS A 386 -1.26 11.16 17.20
C LYS A 386 -2.60 10.52 16.83
N LEU A 387 -2.73 9.99 15.63
CA LEU A 387 -3.86 9.19 15.15
C LEU A 387 -3.65 7.68 15.39
N GLY A 388 -2.67 7.29 16.20
CA GLY A 388 -2.35 5.89 16.49
C GLY A 388 -1.85 5.12 15.27
N LEU A 389 -1.33 5.80 14.24
CA LEU A 389 -0.84 5.23 13.00
C LEU A 389 0.67 5.40 12.86
N GLN A 390 1.32 4.55 12.07
CA GLN A 390 2.71 4.73 11.68
C GLN A 390 2.84 5.82 10.61
N GLY A 391 4.00 6.46 10.50
CA GLY A 391 4.28 7.47 9.46
C GLY A 391 4.07 6.98 8.03
N LYS A 392 4.24 5.69 7.77
CA LYS A 392 3.93 5.07 6.46
C LYS A 392 2.47 5.24 6.04
N ALA A 393 1.54 5.38 7.00
CA ALA A 393 0.11 5.54 6.73
C ALA A 393 -0.22 6.83 5.97
N ILE A 394 0.67 7.84 5.97
CA ILE A 394 0.47 9.06 5.18
C ILE A 394 0.40 8.79 3.68
N MET A 395 1.08 7.74 3.19
CA MET A 395 1.14 7.40 1.77
C MET A 395 -0.24 7.05 1.18
N PRO A 396 -1.01 6.11 1.77
CA PRO A 396 -2.39 5.86 1.39
C PRO A 396 -3.27 7.11 1.37
N PHE A 397 -3.13 8.00 2.37
CA PHE A 397 -3.86 9.27 2.40
C PHE A 397 -3.56 10.14 1.19
N LEU A 398 -2.28 10.29 0.84
CA LEU A 398 -1.86 11.14 -0.27
C LEU A 398 -2.36 10.61 -1.61
N VAL A 399 -2.26 9.31 -1.82
CA VAL A 399 -2.76 8.66 -3.03
C VAL A 399 -4.29 8.78 -3.12
N SER A 400 -5.00 8.78 -1.98
CA SER A 400 -6.46 8.93 -1.94
C SER A 400 -6.96 10.29 -2.45
N PHE A 401 -6.18 11.38 -2.34
CA PHE A 401 -6.52 12.66 -2.97
C PHE A 401 -6.65 12.56 -4.48
N GLY A 402 -5.90 11.66 -5.09
CA GLY A 402 -6.06 11.34 -6.49
C GLY A 402 -7.15 10.30 -6.72
N CYS A 403 -7.01 9.13 -6.10
CA CYS A 403 -7.92 7.99 -6.27
C CYS A 403 -7.96 7.13 -5.00
N ASN A 404 -9.14 6.99 -4.42
CA ASN A 404 -9.33 6.18 -3.21
C ASN A 404 -9.02 4.69 -3.42
N ILE A 405 -9.17 4.15 -4.64
CA ILE A 405 -8.77 2.78 -4.96
C ILE A 405 -7.26 2.61 -4.74
N GLY A 406 -6.47 3.57 -5.26
CA GLY A 406 -5.03 3.60 -5.09
C GLY A 406 -4.63 3.76 -3.62
N GLY A 407 -5.35 4.62 -2.88
CA GLY A 407 -5.14 4.80 -1.45
C GLY A 407 -5.37 3.51 -0.66
N VAL A 408 -6.50 2.84 -0.89
CA VAL A 408 -6.82 1.57 -0.22
C VAL A 408 -5.79 0.48 -0.54
N THR A 409 -5.45 0.29 -1.81
CA THR A 409 -4.44 -0.71 -2.20
C THR A 409 -3.03 -0.35 -1.70
N GLY A 410 -2.74 0.95 -1.54
CA GLY A 410 -1.49 1.44 -0.96
C GLY A 410 -1.31 1.09 0.53
N THR A 411 -2.38 0.69 1.23
CA THR A 411 -2.27 0.30 2.65
C THR A 411 -1.52 -1.01 2.89
N ARG A 412 -1.17 -1.75 1.83
CA ARG A 412 -0.32 -2.95 1.90
C ARG A 412 1.05 -2.72 2.53
N VAL A 413 1.55 -1.47 2.49
CA VAL A 413 2.82 -1.09 3.14
C VAL A 413 2.74 -1.05 4.67
N ILE A 414 1.54 -1.20 5.23
CA ILE A 414 1.29 -1.18 6.68
C ILE A 414 1.29 -2.62 7.19
N ASP A 415 2.20 -2.90 8.09
CA ASP A 415 2.48 -4.26 8.59
C ASP A 415 1.33 -4.78 9.49
N SER A 416 0.77 -3.93 10.36
CA SER A 416 -0.30 -4.30 11.29
C SER A 416 -1.67 -4.29 10.61
N TRP A 417 -2.39 -5.41 10.68
CA TRP A 417 -3.75 -5.56 10.12
C TRP A 417 -4.74 -4.54 10.70
N GLY A 418 -4.71 -4.29 12.02
CA GLY A 418 -5.57 -3.32 12.67
C GLY A 418 -5.30 -1.89 12.20
N GLN A 419 -4.02 -1.49 12.09
CA GLN A 419 -3.61 -0.20 11.56
C GLN A 419 -3.95 -0.05 10.07
N ARG A 420 -3.87 -1.13 9.29
CA ARG A 420 -4.27 -1.16 7.88
C ARG A 420 -5.75 -0.83 7.73
N ILE A 421 -6.64 -1.51 8.47
CA ILE A 421 -8.09 -1.21 8.45
C ILE A 421 -8.38 0.21 8.92
N LEU A 422 -7.74 0.66 9.98
CA LEU A 422 -7.92 2.03 10.46
C LEU A 422 -7.48 3.06 9.42
N THR A 423 -6.37 2.83 8.74
CA THR A 423 -5.89 3.70 7.64
C THR A 423 -6.87 3.71 6.48
N ILE A 424 -7.44 2.55 6.09
CA ILE A 424 -8.48 2.47 5.06
C ILE A 424 -9.71 3.30 5.49
N ALA A 425 -10.19 3.08 6.71
CA ALA A 425 -11.34 3.81 7.22
C ALA A 425 -11.11 5.33 7.22
N LEU A 426 -9.93 5.80 7.58
CA LEU A 426 -9.59 7.21 7.58
C LEU A 426 -9.35 7.77 6.17
N SER A 427 -8.79 6.98 5.25
CA SER A 427 -8.52 7.42 3.88
C SER A 427 -9.79 7.68 3.07
N TRP A 428 -10.93 7.09 3.44
CA TRP A 428 -12.21 7.31 2.78
C TRP A 428 -12.76 8.73 2.98
N VAL A 429 -12.34 9.46 4.01
CA VAL A 429 -12.68 10.89 4.21
C VAL A 429 -12.03 11.77 3.13
N VAL A 430 -10.91 11.30 2.58
CA VAL A 430 -10.13 12.10 1.63
C VAL A 430 -10.89 12.19 0.29
N PRO A 431 -11.25 13.41 -0.16
CA PRO A 431 -11.93 13.58 -1.43
C PRO A 431 -11.02 13.21 -2.59
N CYS A 432 -11.48 12.34 -3.48
CA CYS A 432 -10.77 12.06 -4.73
C CYS A 432 -10.96 13.23 -5.72
N ALA A 433 -10.19 13.21 -6.80
CA ALA A 433 -10.22 14.30 -7.78
C ALA A 433 -11.60 14.56 -8.37
N SER A 434 -12.37 13.51 -8.67
CA SER A 434 -13.74 13.59 -9.17
C SER A 434 -14.70 14.31 -8.22
N THR A 435 -14.45 14.24 -6.92
CA THR A 435 -15.25 14.95 -5.93
C THR A 435 -15.19 16.47 -6.14
N TRP A 436 -14.01 16.98 -6.53
CA TRP A 436 -13.83 18.43 -6.72
C TRP A 436 -14.59 18.99 -7.92
N GLY A 437 -14.81 18.20 -8.98
CA GLY A 437 -15.62 18.61 -10.13
C GLY A 437 -17.05 18.93 -9.70
N VAL A 438 -17.69 18.03 -8.95
CA VAL A 438 -19.07 18.23 -8.45
C VAL A 438 -19.14 19.35 -7.41
N VAL A 439 -18.21 19.35 -6.45
CA VAL A 439 -18.15 20.38 -5.40
C VAL A 439 -17.93 21.76 -6.01
N GLY A 440 -17.04 21.88 -7.01
CA GLY A 440 -16.78 23.14 -7.71
C GLY A 440 -18.00 23.65 -8.48
N LEU A 441 -18.68 22.78 -9.22
CA LEU A 441 -19.87 23.13 -9.96
C LEU A 441 -21.01 23.61 -9.02
N ILE A 442 -21.40 22.79 -8.07
CA ILE A 442 -22.53 23.10 -7.16
C ILE A 442 -22.21 24.32 -6.27
N SER A 443 -21.01 24.38 -5.69
CA SER A 443 -20.64 25.53 -4.85
C SER A 443 -20.53 26.82 -5.65
N GLY A 444 -20.01 26.78 -6.88
CA GLY A 444 -19.94 27.93 -7.77
C GLY A 444 -21.34 28.43 -8.21
N THR A 445 -22.21 27.49 -8.58
CA THR A 445 -23.57 27.79 -9.06
C THR A 445 -24.44 28.41 -7.97
N PHE A 446 -24.49 27.83 -6.75
CA PHE A 446 -25.42 28.26 -5.70
C PHE A 446 -24.85 29.34 -4.78
N PHE A 447 -23.54 29.38 -4.56
CA PHE A 447 -22.93 30.24 -3.54
C PHE A 447 -22.02 31.34 -4.13
N GLY A 448 -21.67 31.29 -5.42
CA GLY A 448 -20.87 32.31 -6.10
C GLY A 448 -19.62 32.69 -5.29
N GLY A 449 -19.46 33.94 -4.91
CA GLY A 449 -18.31 34.40 -4.12
C GLY A 449 -18.21 33.78 -2.71
N LYS A 450 -19.32 33.24 -2.15
CA LYS A 450 -19.31 32.54 -0.87
C LYS A 450 -18.87 31.06 -0.97
N ALA A 451 -18.66 30.53 -2.17
CA ALA A 451 -18.25 29.14 -2.41
C ALA A 451 -16.98 28.75 -1.63
N VAL A 452 -16.03 29.68 -1.46
CA VAL A 452 -14.81 29.46 -0.69
C VAL A 452 -15.10 29.11 0.76
N PHE A 453 -16.07 29.76 1.39
CA PHE A 453 -16.47 29.47 2.78
C PHE A 453 -17.14 28.10 2.90
N VAL A 454 -17.93 27.69 1.88
CA VAL A 454 -18.53 26.34 1.83
C VAL A 454 -17.43 25.29 1.72
N ILE A 455 -16.44 25.48 0.83
CA ILE A 455 -15.31 24.57 0.69
C ILE A 455 -14.49 24.48 1.99
N LEU A 456 -14.22 25.62 2.65
CA LEU A 456 -13.51 25.62 3.92
C LEU A 456 -14.31 24.91 5.02
N SER A 457 -15.64 25.02 5.04
CA SER A 457 -16.49 24.30 5.97
C SER A 457 -16.45 22.79 5.74
N LEU A 458 -16.41 22.32 4.47
CA LEU A 458 -16.23 20.91 4.14
C LEU A 458 -14.90 20.37 4.68
N PHE A 459 -13.80 21.12 4.54
CA PHE A 459 -12.51 20.74 5.12
C PHE A 459 -12.55 20.71 6.66
N ALA A 460 -13.14 21.72 7.30
CA ALA A 460 -13.24 21.74 8.76
C ALA A 460 -14.01 20.52 9.29
N VAL A 461 -15.13 20.18 8.65
CA VAL A 461 -15.92 18.99 8.99
C VAL A 461 -15.17 17.71 8.64
N ALA A 462 -14.35 17.67 7.56
CA ALA A 462 -13.52 16.52 7.23
C ALA A 462 -12.48 16.23 8.32
N PHE A 463 -11.83 17.25 8.88
CA PHE A 463 -10.91 17.06 10.03
C PHE A 463 -11.65 16.55 11.28
N LEU A 464 -12.83 17.06 11.54
CA LEU A 464 -13.68 16.56 12.64
C LEU A 464 -14.10 15.11 12.39
N HIS A 465 -14.48 14.77 11.16
CA HIS A 465 -14.88 13.42 10.77
C HIS A 465 -13.72 12.43 10.90
N ILE A 466 -12.48 12.80 10.50
CA ILE A 466 -11.28 12.01 10.74
C ILE A 466 -11.11 11.73 12.25
N TYR A 467 -11.27 12.73 13.09
CA TYR A 467 -11.16 12.56 14.54
C TYR A 467 -12.24 11.64 15.12
N ILE A 468 -13.48 11.77 14.66
CA ILE A 468 -14.60 10.91 15.08
C ILE A 468 -14.37 9.47 14.60
N THR A 469 -13.97 9.28 13.34
CA THR A 469 -13.67 7.97 12.76
C THR A 469 -12.54 7.27 13.54
N TYR A 470 -11.49 8.01 13.89
CA TYR A 470 -10.42 7.50 14.75
C TYR A 470 -10.95 7.08 16.14
N LYS A 471 -11.84 7.86 16.74
CA LYS A 471 -12.39 7.55 18.07
C LYS A 471 -13.29 6.31 18.06
N ILE A 472 -14.03 6.08 16.97
CA ILE A 472 -14.94 4.93 16.79
C ILE A 472 -14.16 3.65 16.49
N PHE A 473 -13.27 3.69 15.51
CA PHE A 473 -12.56 2.50 15.03
C PHE A 473 -11.22 2.27 15.74
N GLY A 474 -10.53 3.33 16.15
CA GLY A 474 -9.18 3.26 16.70
C GLY A 474 -9.09 2.44 17.99
N ARG A 475 -10.09 2.57 18.89
CA ARG A 475 -10.10 1.82 20.15
C ARG A 475 -10.17 0.30 19.97
N SER A 476 -10.85 -0.17 18.92
CA SER A 476 -11.03 -1.61 18.68
C SER A 476 -9.90 -2.21 17.84
N LEU A 477 -9.23 -1.38 17.03
CA LEU A 477 -8.23 -1.82 16.05
C LEU A 477 -6.79 -1.57 16.47
N ASN A 478 -6.55 -0.63 17.39
CA ASN A 478 -5.21 -0.20 17.80
C ASN A 478 -4.93 -0.65 19.25
N LYS A 479 -4.47 -1.89 19.42
CA LYS A 479 -4.01 -2.37 20.72
C LYS A 479 -2.64 -1.76 21.02
N GLU A 480 -2.40 -1.33 22.27
CA GLU A 480 -1.14 -0.67 22.67
C GLU A 480 0.12 -1.48 22.37
N ASN A 481 0.03 -2.80 22.39
CA ASN A 481 1.15 -3.70 22.07
C ASN A 481 1.52 -3.74 20.58
N ASP A 482 0.70 -3.20 19.68
CA ASP A 482 0.98 -3.19 18.23
C ASP A 482 1.68 -1.89 17.77
N ARG A 483 2.04 -1.01 18.71
CA ARG A 483 2.74 0.26 18.41
C ARG A 483 4.24 0.01 18.26
N THR A 484 4.65 -0.59 17.18
CA THR A 484 6.06 -0.60 16.80
C THR A 484 6.47 0.80 16.33
N GLY A 485 7.51 1.37 16.93
CA GLY A 485 8.06 2.65 16.49
C GLY A 485 8.48 2.58 15.01
N LEU A 486 8.33 3.70 14.30
CA LEU A 486 8.76 3.78 12.90
C LEU A 486 10.29 3.74 12.81
N ILE A 487 10.85 2.58 12.48
CA ILE A 487 12.22 2.47 12.01
C ILE A 487 12.17 2.62 10.48
N MET A 488 12.35 3.85 9.98
CA MET A 488 12.35 4.12 8.56
C MET A 488 13.72 4.62 8.12
N GLU A 489 14.28 3.95 7.14
CA GLU A 489 15.45 4.47 6.43
C GLU A 489 15.03 5.55 5.45
N LEU A 490 15.86 6.59 5.35
CA LEU A 490 15.79 7.55 4.28
C LEU A 490 16.77 7.11 3.18
N PRO A 491 16.30 6.37 2.16
CA PRO A 491 17.17 5.90 1.08
C PRO A 491 17.78 7.12 0.36
N PRO A 492 19.01 7.03 -0.16
CA PRO A 492 19.56 8.10 -0.98
C PRO A 492 18.68 8.31 -2.22
N TYR A 493 18.63 9.57 -2.70
CA TYR A 493 17.98 9.84 -3.97
C TYR A 493 18.74 9.15 -5.10
N HIS A 494 18.00 8.44 -5.97
CA HIS A 494 18.55 7.82 -7.17
C HIS A 494 17.77 8.22 -8.42
N LYS A 495 18.34 7.96 -9.58
CA LYS A 495 17.68 8.21 -10.85
C LYS A 495 16.56 7.19 -11.05
N PRO A 496 15.41 7.59 -11.59
CA PRO A 496 14.29 6.67 -11.78
C PRO A 496 14.61 5.60 -12.82
N HIS A 497 14.18 4.38 -12.55
CA HIS A 497 14.27 3.25 -13.48
C HIS A 497 13.03 3.21 -14.38
N TRP A 498 13.01 4.06 -15.42
CA TRP A 498 11.86 4.26 -16.28
C TRP A 498 11.19 2.98 -16.79
N LYS A 499 11.98 1.98 -17.16
CA LYS A 499 11.45 0.70 -17.66
C LYS A 499 10.62 -0.04 -16.59
N THR A 500 11.12 -0.08 -15.37
CA THR A 500 10.45 -0.72 -14.23
C THR A 500 9.22 0.08 -13.81
N LEU A 501 9.36 1.42 -13.75
CA LEU A 501 8.30 2.33 -13.40
C LEU A 501 7.12 2.22 -14.37
N LEU A 502 7.36 2.35 -15.68
CA LEU A 502 6.32 2.25 -16.70
C LEU A 502 5.66 0.86 -16.70
N GLY A 503 6.45 -0.22 -16.57
CA GLY A 503 5.90 -1.57 -16.44
C GLY A 503 4.96 -1.72 -15.24
N SER A 504 5.34 -1.17 -14.08
CA SER A 504 4.50 -1.16 -12.87
C SER A 504 3.21 -0.35 -13.07
N VAL A 505 3.31 0.83 -13.71
CA VAL A 505 2.17 1.71 -13.99
C VAL A 505 1.17 1.04 -14.93
N PHE A 506 1.64 0.45 -16.04
CA PHE A 506 0.77 -0.27 -16.98
C PHE A 506 0.10 -1.49 -16.35
N ASN A 507 0.82 -2.24 -15.50
CA ASN A 507 0.25 -3.38 -14.79
C ASN A 507 -0.82 -2.94 -13.78
N LYS A 508 -0.59 -1.87 -13.03
CA LYS A 508 -1.57 -1.28 -12.12
C LYS A 508 -2.81 -0.81 -12.89
N MET A 509 -2.62 -0.06 -13.98
CA MET A 509 -3.69 0.42 -14.84
C MET A 509 -4.52 -0.75 -15.40
N GLY A 510 -3.88 -1.76 -16.00
CA GLY A 510 -4.56 -2.93 -16.56
C GLY A 510 -5.36 -3.72 -15.52
N SER A 511 -4.83 -3.87 -14.30
CA SER A 511 -5.52 -4.56 -13.21
C SER A 511 -6.75 -3.80 -12.72
N VAL A 512 -6.66 -2.47 -12.62
CA VAL A 512 -7.79 -1.60 -12.25
C VAL A 512 -8.84 -1.62 -13.35
N LEU A 513 -8.43 -1.45 -14.62
CA LEU A 513 -9.34 -1.45 -15.77
C LEU A 513 -10.14 -2.76 -15.88
N LYS A 514 -9.46 -3.92 -15.79
CA LYS A 514 -10.11 -5.24 -15.87
C LYS A 514 -11.19 -5.43 -14.80
N ARG A 515 -10.94 -4.96 -13.57
CA ARG A 515 -11.91 -5.05 -12.46
C ARG A 515 -13.03 -4.03 -12.60
N ALA A 516 -12.69 -2.78 -12.96
CA ALA A 516 -13.64 -1.69 -13.11
C ALA A 516 -14.65 -1.97 -14.21
N LEU A 517 -14.19 -2.44 -15.37
CA LEU A 517 -15.02 -2.62 -16.56
C LEU A 517 -16.24 -3.52 -16.28
N SER A 518 -16.04 -4.67 -15.65
CA SER A 518 -17.13 -5.61 -15.33
C SER A 518 -18.19 -4.98 -14.41
N ILE A 519 -17.75 -4.29 -13.36
CA ILE A 519 -18.64 -3.67 -12.37
C ILE A 519 -19.40 -2.49 -13.00
N ILE A 520 -18.70 -1.62 -13.75
CA ILE A 520 -19.29 -0.43 -14.35
C ILE A 520 -20.32 -0.83 -15.40
N ILE A 521 -20.03 -1.81 -16.26
CA ILE A 521 -20.99 -2.31 -17.27
C ILE A 521 -22.24 -2.86 -16.57
N CYS A 522 -22.08 -3.72 -15.57
CA CYS A 522 -23.22 -4.32 -14.86
C CYS A 522 -24.14 -3.23 -14.28
N ILE A 523 -23.55 -2.24 -13.61
CA ILE A 523 -24.31 -1.16 -12.99
C ILE A 523 -24.94 -0.24 -14.03
N SER A 524 -24.20 0.08 -15.11
CA SER A 524 -24.72 0.91 -16.20
C SER A 524 -25.95 0.27 -16.86
N VAL A 525 -25.93 -1.04 -17.07
CA VAL A 525 -27.08 -1.79 -17.61
C VAL A 525 -28.26 -1.75 -16.63
N ILE A 526 -28.02 -1.95 -15.32
CA ILE A 526 -29.09 -1.87 -14.31
C ILE A 526 -29.71 -0.45 -14.31
N PHE A 527 -28.87 0.57 -14.31
CA PHE A 527 -29.34 1.96 -14.32
C PHE A 527 -30.11 2.30 -15.59
N TRP A 528 -29.64 1.78 -16.74
CA TRP A 528 -30.34 1.90 -17.99
C TRP A 528 -31.74 1.23 -17.93
N LEU A 529 -31.86 0.02 -17.38
CA LEU A 529 -33.14 -0.66 -17.23
C LEU A 529 -34.13 0.13 -16.36
N LEU A 530 -33.64 0.80 -15.32
CA LEU A 530 -34.49 1.62 -14.44
C LEU A 530 -34.93 2.94 -15.06
N SER A 531 -34.13 3.47 -15.96
CA SER A 531 -34.35 4.82 -16.55
C SER A 531 -34.94 4.77 -17.97
N TYR A 532 -34.90 3.62 -18.64
CA TYR A 532 -35.36 3.48 -20.01
C TYR A 532 -36.88 3.72 -20.13
N THR A 533 -37.27 4.62 -21.05
CA THR A 533 -38.65 4.85 -21.43
C THR A 533 -38.73 4.90 -22.96
N PRO A 534 -39.69 4.16 -23.58
CA PRO A 534 -39.87 4.21 -25.05
C PRO A 534 -40.18 5.60 -25.58
N ASP A 535 -40.87 6.42 -24.77
CA ASP A 535 -41.35 7.76 -25.13
C ASP A 535 -40.35 8.86 -24.82
N GLY A 536 -39.17 8.54 -24.31
CA GLY A 536 -38.14 9.51 -23.87
C GLY A 536 -38.54 10.39 -22.68
N ASN A 537 -39.70 10.15 -22.07
CA ASN A 537 -40.25 10.98 -21.00
C ASN A 537 -39.85 10.44 -19.61
N VAL A 538 -39.03 11.21 -18.89
CA VAL A 538 -38.49 10.82 -17.59
C VAL A 538 -39.58 10.46 -16.56
N THR A 539 -40.76 11.10 -16.63
CA THR A 539 -41.88 10.90 -15.72
C THR A 539 -42.48 9.50 -15.80
N ASN A 540 -42.29 8.78 -16.91
CA ASN A 540 -42.76 7.42 -17.11
C ASN A 540 -41.75 6.34 -16.64
N SER A 541 -40.53 6.77 -16.27
CA SER A 541 -39.47 5.85 -15.88
C SER A 541 -39.68 5.22 -14.50
N ILE A 542 -39.10 4.03 -14.32
CA ILE A 542 -39.14 3.34 -13.02
C ILE A 542 -38.39 4.18 -11.96
N ILE A 543 -37.30 4.83 -12.35
CA ILE A 543 -36.50 5.67 -11.44
C ILE A 543 -37.30 6.88 -10.91
N TYR A 544 -38.18 7.46 -11.74
CA TYR A 544 -39.07 8.54 -11.32
C TYR A 544 -40.08 8.05 -10.26
N ARG A 545 -40.72 6.90 -10.52
CA ARG A 545 -41.70 6.32 -9.57
C ARG A 545 -41.05 5.95 -8.25
N ILE A 546 -39.86 5.35 -8.28
CA ILE A 546 -39.10 5.06 -7.06
C ILE A 546 -38.72 6.38 -6.35
N GLY A 547 -38.22 7.36 -7.10
CA GLY A 547 -37.79 8.64 -6.58
C GLY A 547 -38.91 9.37 -5.84
N THR A 548 -40.06 9.54 -6.48
CA THR A 548 -41.24 10.20 -5.88
C THR A 548 -41.83 9.41 -4.70
N PHE A 549 -41.74 8.09 -4.72
CA PHE A 549 -42.18 7.26 -3.59
C PHE A 549 -41.30 7.45 -2.35
N ILE A 550 -40.00 7.60 -2.52
CA ILE A 550 -39.05 7.76 -1.38
C ILE A 550 -38.85 9.22 -0.96
N GLU A 551 -39.36 10.19 -1.74
CA GLU A 551 -39.17 11.63 -1.52
C GLU A 551 -39.54 12.10 -0.08
N PRO A 552 -40.64 11.64 0.55
CA PRO A 552 -40.97 12.01 1.91
C PRO A 552 -39.87 11.66 2.93
N VAL A 553 -39.15 10.57 2.66
CA VAL A 553 -38.02 10.11 3.50
C VAL A 553 -36.75 10.90 3.19
N THR A 554 -36.48 11.17 1.90
CA THR A 554 -35.26 11.86 1.49
C THR A 554 -35.26 13.34 1.85
N MET A 555 -36.44 13.96 1.85
CA MET A 555 -36.63 15.35 2.30
C MET A 555 -36.31 15.55 3.79
N PHE A 556 -36.40 14.49 4.62
CA PHE A 556 -35.92 14.56 6.00
C PHE A 556 -34.41 14.87 6.07
N PHE A 557 -33.65 14.44 5.09
CA PHE A 557 -32.21 14.73 4.96
C PHE A 557 -31.92 16.04 4.20
N GLY A 558 -32.98 16.79 3.80
CA GLY A 558 -32.83 17.97 2.95
C GLY A 558 -32.42 17.64 1.50
N LEU A 559 -32.75 16.45 1.03
CA LEU A 559 -32.40 15.99 -0.32
C LEU A 559 -33.68 15.70 -1.12
N PRO A 560 -34.08 16.56 -2.07
CA PRO A 560 -35.09 16.23 -3.06
C PRO A 560 -34.72 14.90 -3.75
N TRP A 561 -35.71 14.13 -4.22
CA TRP A 561 -35.48 12.79 -4.76
C TRP A 561 -34.43 12.77 -5.88
N GLN A 562 -34.34 13.82 -6.71
CA GLN A 562 -33.35 13.94 -7.78
C GLN A 562 -31.91 13.99 -7.21
N LEU A 563 -31.69 14.83 -6.19
CA LEU A 563 -30.39 14.92 -5.51
C LEU A 563 -30.07 13.65 -4.73
N PHE A 564 -31.08 13.00 -4.18
CA PHE A 564 -30.89 11.72 -3.52
C PHE A 564 -30.50 10.62 -4.51
N MET A 565 -31.09 10.59 -5.70
CA MET A 565 -30.65 9.68 -6.77
C MET A 565 -29.24 9.95 -7.24
N ALA A 566 -28.84 11.23 -7.34
CA ALA A 566 -27.45 11.61 -7.63
C ALA A 566 -26.50 11.17 -6.48
N PHE A 567 -26.94 11.27 -5.21
CA PHE A 567 -26.20 10.77 -4.06
C PHE A 567 -26.00 9.23 -4.13
N VAL A 568 -27.04 8.47 -4.46
CA VAL A 568 -26.95 7.02 -4.65
C VAL A 568 -26.02 6.67 -5.82
N ALA A 569 -26.16 7.37 -6.95
CA ALA A 569 -25.29 7.19 -8.11
C ALA A 569 -23.82 7.49 -7.81
N SER A 570 -23.55 8.45 -6.91
CA SER A 570 -22.18 8.77 -6.48
C SER A 570 -21.43 7.59 -5.84
N ALA A 571 -22.16 6.61 -5.33
CA ALA A 571 -21.57 5.36 -4.82
C ALA A 571 -20.99 4.48 -5.93
N MET A 572 -21.48 4.59 -7.15
CA MET A 572 -20.91 3.91 -8.33
C MET A 572 -19.58 4.54 -8.73
N GLY A 573 -19.60 5.87 -8.83
CA GLY A 573 -18.46 6.74 -9.10
C GLY A 573 -18.89 8.18 -8.84
N LYS A 574 -18.00 9.00 -8.31
CA LYS A 574 -18.35 10.40 -7.96
C LYS A 574 -18.81 11.20 -9.18
N GLU A 575 -18.26 10.93 -10.35
CA GLU A 575 -18.67 11.56 -11.61
C GLU A 575 -20.10 11.18 -12.04
N SER A 576 -20.55 9.97 -11.70
CA SER A 576 -21.91 9.52 -12.07
C SER A 576 -23.01 10.41 -11.48
N ALA A 577 -22.72 11.09 -10.36
CA ALA A 577 -23.65 12.06 -9.77
C ALA A 577 -23.93 13.23 -10.74
N LEU A 578 -22.91 13.73 -11.46
CA LEU A 578 -23.11 14.79 -12.47
C LEU A 578 -23.94 14.29 -13.64
N GLY A 579 -23.67 13.10 -14.14
CA GLY A 579 -24.45 12.51 -15.23
C GLY A 579 -25.92 12.34 -14.85
N VAL A 580 -26.19 11.82 -13.66
CA VAL A 580 -27.57 11.67 -13.16
C VAL A 580 -28.25 13.02 -12.94
N MET A 581 -27.56 14.00 -12.37
CA MET A 581 -28.12 15.36 -12.24
C MET A 581 -28.42 15.96 -13.60
N ALA A 582 -27.49 15.90 -14.56
CA ALA A 582 -27.70 16.43 -15.88
C ALA A 582 -28.90 15.76 -16.57
N SER A 583 -29.10 14.45 -16.39
CA SER A 583 -30.24 13.74 -16.97
C SER A 583 -31.56 14.06 -16.30
N LEU A 584 -31.59 14.26 -14.98
CA LEU A 584 -32.83 14.48 -14.23
C LEU A 584 -33.28 15.94 -14.27
N PHE A 585 -32.35 16.89 -14.46
CA PHE A 585 -32.64 18.34 -14.51
C PHE A 585 -32.66 18.92 -15.91
N ASN A 586 -32.14 18.22 -16.92
CA ASN A 586 -32.31 18.57 -18.31
C ASN A 586 -33.55 17.89 -18.89
N THR A 587 -34.44 18.66 -19.52
CA THR A 587 -35.62 18.15 -20.23
C THR A 587 -35.29 17.39 -21.51
N ALA A 588 -34.05 17.36 -21.97
CA ALA A 588 -33.53 16.49 -23.02
C ALA A 588 -33.26 15.11 -22.39
N GLY A 589 -33.79 14.05 -23.00
CA GLY A 589 -33.82 12.70 -22.43
C GLY A 589 -32.51 12.22 -21.76
N ILE A 590 -32.65 11.39 -20.78
CA ILE A 590 -31.63 10.85 -19.85
C ILE A 590 -30.31 10.43 -20.55
N TRP A 591 -30.35 10.16 -21.82
CA TRP A 591 -29.25 9.61 -22.60
C TRP A 591 -28.31 10.66 -23.22
N GLY A 592 -28.79 11.85 -23.51
CA GLY A 592 -27.94 12.94 -24.02
C GLY A 592 -26.92 13.45 -23.00
N ALA A 593 -27.20 13.27 -21.72
CA ALA A 593 -26.32 13.72 -20.62
C ALA A 593 -25.23 12.73 -20.25
N ILE A 594 -25.44 11.43 -20.50
CA ILE A 594 -24.43 10.38 -20.26
C ILE A 594 -23.41 10.34 -21.42
N GLU A 595 -23.83 10.73 -22.64
CA GLU A 595 -22.93 10.82 -23.81
C GLU A 595 -21.87 11.93 -23.71
N GLY A 596 -22.07 12.90 -22.84
CA GLY A 596 -21.22 14.07 -22.77
C GLY A 596 -20.53 14.32 -21.46
N THR A 597 -19.61 13.45 -21.02
CA THR A 597 -18.58 13.87 -20.06
C THR A 597 -17.69 15.00 -20.58
N SER A 598 -17.70 15.27 -21.90
CA SER A 598 -17.08 16.43 -22.53
C SER A 598 -18.07 17.51 -22.97
N ALA A 599 -19.40 17.32 -22.82
CA ALA A 599 -20.43 18.26 -23.30
C ALA A 599 -21.68 18.32 -22.43
N VAL A 600 -21.56 18.10 -21.08
CA VAL A 600 -22.60 18.62 -20.18
C VAL A 600 -22.55 20.15 -20.38
N ASP A 601 -23.57 20.72 -20.99
CA ASP A 601 -23.72 22.18 -21.02
C ASP A 601 -23.91 22.63 -19.54
N THR A 602 -22.78 22.92 -18.91
CA THR A 602 -22.71 23.30 -17.50
C THR A 602 -23.51 24.58 -17.24
N ALA A 603 -23.67 25.41 -18.26
CA ALA A 603 -24.47 26.63 -18.16
C ALA A 603 -25.97 26.31 -18.13
N ALA A 604 -26.46 25.43 -19.01
CA ALA A 604 -27.84 24.98 -19.00
C ALA A 604 -28.19 24.20 -17.72
N LEU A 605 -27.29 23.30 -17.32
CA LEU A 605 -27.46 22.55 -16.05
C LEU A 605 -27.51 23.49 -14.85
N SER A 606 -26.62 24.47 -14.75
CA SER A 606 -26.60 25.43 -13.62
C SER A 606 -27.89 26.25 -13.56
N THR A 607 -28.45 26.67 -14.71
CA THR A 607 -29.69 27.42 -14.77
C THR A 607 -30.89 26.58 -14.30
N ASN A 608 -30.97 25.33 -14.74
CA ASN A 608 -32.03 24.40 -14.34
C ASN A 608 -31.94 24.00 -12.84
N LEU A 609 -30.74 23.84 -12.36
CA LEU A 609 -30.49 23.56 -10.92
C LEU A 609 -30.98 24.75 -10.06
N LEU A 610 -30.63 25.98 -10.42
CA LEU A 610 -31.04 27.19 -9.68
C LEU A 610 -32.55 27.41 -9.65
N SER A 611 -33.29 26.97 -10.69
CA SER A 611 -34.74 27.08 -10.73
C SER A 611 -35.49 26.03 -9.92
N THR A 612 -34.81 24.90 -9.59
CA THR A 612 -35.47 23.71 -9.00
C THR A 612 -35.02 23.41 -7.58
N ILE A 613 -33.81 23.80 -7.21
CA ILE A 613 -33.17 23.48 -5.93
C ILE A 613 -32.90 24.74 -5.13
N SER A 614 -33.16 24.71 -3.83
CA SER A 614 -32.83 25.79 -2.90
C SER A 614 -31.36 25.73 -2.44
N GLN A 615 -30.80 26.85 -1.97
CA GLN A 615 -29.44 26.89 -1.42
C GLN A 615 -29.23 25.93 -0.22
N PRO A 616 -30.15 25.77 0.73
CA PRO A 616 -30.04 24.76 1.80
C PRO A 616 -29.97 23.33 1.29
N GLU A 617 -30.75 22.96 0.27
CA GLU A 617 -30.73 21.63 -0.35
C GLU A 617 -29.43 21.37 -1.09
N ALA A 618 -28.91 22.39 -1.79
CA ALA A 618 -27.60 22.32 -2.44
C ALA A 618 -26.48 22.13 -1.41
N LEU A 619 -26.53 22.81 -0.27
CA LEU A 619 -25.58 22.63 0.83
C LEU A 619 -25.68 21.22 1.42
N ALA A 620 -26.90 20.73 1.69
CA ALA A 620 -27.13 19.35 2.15
C ALA A 620 -26.55 18.32 1.20
N PHE A 621 -26.78 18.50 -0.11
CA PHE A 621 -26.22 17.62 -1.11
C PHE A 621 -24.68 17.63 -1.14
N LEU A 622 -24.05 18.81 -1.03
CA LEU A 622 -22.58 18.90 -0.97
C LEU A 622 -22.00 18.09 0.20
N PHE A 623 -22.62 18.20 1.39
CA PHE A 623 -22.17 17.43 2.54
C PHE A 623 -22.46 15.94 2.40
N ALA A 624 -23.66 15.56 1.94
CA ALA A 624 -23.97 14.16 1.64
C ALA A 624 -22.97 13.55 0.67
N PHE A 625 -22.75 14.24 -0.46
CA PHE A 625 -21.88 13.79 -1.53
C PHE A 625 -20.41 13.68 -1.11
N PHE A 626 -19.90 14.68 -0.37
CA PHE A 626 -18.50 14.72 0.06
C PHE A 626 -18.16 13.59 1.02
N PHE A 627 -19.04 13.34 2.00
CA PHE A 627 -18.82 12.33 3.06
C PHE A 627 -19.40 10.95 2.74
N ASN A 628 -20.02 10.74 1.59
CA ASN A 628 -20.47 9.43 1.14
C ASN A 628 -19.28 8.49 0.93
N MET A 629 -19.53 7.18 0.98
CA MET A 629 -18.52 6.19 0.61
C MET A 629 -17.91 6.54 -0.76
N PRO A 630 -16.60 6.27 -0.99
CA PRO A 630 -15.91 6.80 -2.18
C PRO A 630 -16.51 6.27 -3.50
N CYS A 631 -16.45 4.97 -3.71
CA CYS A 631 -17.07 4.28 -4.85
C CYS A 631 -17.08 2.77 -4.60
N LEU A 632 -17.92 2.03 -5.35
CA LEU A 632 -18.00 0.57 -5.26
C LEU A 632 -16.65 -0.12 -5.55
N MET A 633 -15.83 0.47 -6.42
CA MET A 633 -14.48 -0.03 -6.69
C MET A 633 -13.56 0.10 -5.47
N ALA A 634 -13.65 1.21 -4.73
CA ALA A 634 -12.91 1.37 -3.48
C ALA A 634 -13.44 0.43 -2.39
N LEU A 635 -14.76 0.18 -2.37
CA LEU A 635 -15.38 -0.81 -1.50
C LEU A 635 -14.86 -2.22 -1.79
N ALA A 636 -14.81 -2.62 -3.06
CA ALA A 636 -14.26 -3.91 -3.49
C ALA A 636 -12.77 -4.05 -3.14
N ALA A 637 -11.99 -2.99 -3.35
CA ALA A 637 -10.58 -2.93 -2.93
C ALA A 637 -10.46 -3.07 -1.40
N THR A 638 -11.34 -2.41 -0.63
CA THR A 638 -11.37 -2.53 0.83
C THR A 638 -11.66 -3.95 1.27
N ALA A 639 -12.61 -4.65 0.64
CA ALA A 639 -12.90 -6.05 0.94
C ALA A 639 -11.69 -6.96 0.70
N GLN A 640 -10.92 -6.70 -0.36
CA GLN A 640 -9.70 -7.43 -0.68
C GLN A 640 -8.57 -7.16 0.31
N GLU A 641 -8.33 -5.89 0.67
CA GLU A 641 -7.21 -5.51 1.55
C GLU A 641 -7.48 -5.80 3.04
N THR A 642 -8.75 -5.80 3.45
CA THR A 642 -9.13 -6.13 4.83
C THR A 642 -9.26 -7.62 5.06
N HIS A 643 -9.48 -8.42 4.00
CA HIS A 643 -9.86 -9.84 4.06
C HIS A 643 -11.04 -10.09 5.01
N SER A 644 -11.94 -9.10 5.20
CA SER A 644 -13.05 -9.17 6.14
C SER A 644 -14.28 -8.40 5.62
N MET A 645 -15.28 -9.11 5.15
CA MET A 645 -16.56 -8.51 4.76
C MET A 645 -17.22 -7.75 5.91
N LYS A 646 -17.05 -8.25 7.14
CA LYS A 646 -17.60 -7.61 8.35
C LYS A 646 -17.08 -6.18 8.55
N TRP A 647 -15.78 -5.96 8.38
CA TRP A 647 -15.19 -4.63 8.50
C TRP A 647 -15.52 -3.76 7.30
N THR A 648 -15.51 -4.30 6.10
CA THR A 648 -15.88 -3.59 4.88
C THR A 648 -17.29 -3.01 4.97
N VAL A 649 -18.27 -3.85 5.36
CA VAL A 649 -19.66 -3.43 5.52
C VAL A 649 -19.82 -2.41 6.66
N ARG A 650 -19.11 -2.58 7.78
CA ARG A 650 -19.15 -1.62 8.89
C ARG A 650 -18.64 -0.24 8.47
N ILE A 651 -17.53 -0.19 7.73
CA ILE A 651 -16.98 1.09 7.24
C ILE A 651 -17.97 1.72 6.25
N ALA A 652 -18.51 0.95 5.29
CA ALA A 652 -19.45 1.46 4.31
C ALA A 652 -20.72 2.03 4.96
N LEU A 653 -21.34 1.29 5.89
CA LEU A 653 -22.52 1.74 6.62
C LEU A 653 -22.23 3.01 7.45
N TYR A 654 -21.07 3.05 8.10
CA TYR A 654 -20.65 4.24 8.85
C TYR A 654 -20.61 5.48 7.95
N TYR A 655 -20.02 5.37 6.74
CA TYR A 655 -19.91 6.50 5.83
C TYR A 655 -21.26 6.93 5.24
N ILE A 656 -22.12 5.98 4.86
CA ILE A 656 -23.47 6.30 4.38
C ILE A 656 -24.28 7.01 5.48
N LEU A 657 -24.26 6.48 6.70
CA LEU A 657 -25.01 7.08 7.82
C LEU A 657 -24.44 8.46 8.20
N SER A 658 -23.12 8.59 8.26
CA SER A 658 -22.49 9.88 8.56
C SER A 658 -22.77 10.93 7.49
N ALA A 659 -22.81 10.55 6.22
CA ALA A 659 -23.13 11.42 5.10
C ALA A 659 -24.56 11.95 5.21
N LEU A 660 -25.54 11.10 5.53
CA LEU A 660 -26.93 11.50 5.69
C LEU A 660 -27.14 12.38 6.96
N ILE A 661 -26.47 12.05 8.05
CA ILE A 661 -26.50 12.90 9.27
C ILE A 661 -25.91 14.29 8.97
N LEU A 662 -24.77 14.35 8.29
CA LEU A 662 -24.14 15.62 7.92
C LEU A 662 -24.99 16.41 6.93
N ALA A 663 -25.68 15.73 6.00
CA ALA A 663 -26.65 16.38 5.10
C ALA A 663 -27.78 17.04 5.88
N THR A 664 -28.37 16.32 6.84
CA THR A 664 -29.44 16.87 7.68
C THR A 664 -28.99 18.10 8.46
N ILE A 665 -27.81 18.03 9.08
CA ILE A 665 -27.22 19.16 9.80
C ILE A 665 -26.99 20.35 8.85
N ALA A 666 -26.40 20.07 7.67
CA ALA A 666 -26.11 21.09 6.68
C ALA A 666 -27.40 21.76 6.13
N TYR A 667 -28.45 20.97 5.93
CA TYR A 667 -29.77 21.49 5.55
C TYR A 667 -30.32 22.50 6.54
N HIS A 668 -30.39 22.10 7.82
CA HIS A 668 -30.93 22.97 8.88
C HIS A 668 -30.05 24.22 9.09
N VAL A 669 -28.74 24.07 9.04
CA VAL A 669 -27.81 25.21 9.09
C VAL A 669 -28.02 26.12 7.88
N GLY A 670 -28.21 25.54 6.69
CA GLY A 670 -28.51 26.28 5.46
C GLY A 670 -29.80 27.07 5.55
N CYS A 671 -30.89 26.50 6.09
CA CYS A 671 -32.16 27.20 6.31
C CYS A 671 -32.05 28.37 7.32
N VAL A 672 -31.06 28.40 8.19
CA VAL A 672 -30.81 29.52 9.11
C VAL A 672 -29.96 30.62 8.48
N ILE A 673 -29.03 30.25 7.56
CA ILE A 673 -28.05 31.18 6.99
C ILE A 673 -28.56 31.83 5.70
N PHE A 674 -29.32 31.07 4.89
CA PHE A 674 -29.85 31.44 3.59
C PHE A 674 -31.38 31.53 3.60
#